data_2e6773be26c37fcc3112a007c805217e
#
_entry.id   2e6773be26c37fcc3112a007c805217e
#
_cell.length_a   1.000
_cell.length_b   1.000
_cell.length_c   1.000
_cell.angle_alpha   90.00
_cell.angle_beta   90.00
_cell.angle_gamma   90.00
#
_symmetry.space_group_name_H-M   'P 1'
#
loop_
_entity.id
_entity.type
_entity.pdbx_description
1 polymer ?
#
loop_
_entity_poly.entity_id
_entity_poly.type
_entity_poly.pdbx_seq_one_letter_code
_entity_poly.pdbx_strand_id
1 'polypeptide(L)'
;LESKIQPNIIIGVLMLLLSLFSVSAQHINTLNVRLNDENKELNIQQEFTYLNDSKKTLETLYFNDWANAYSDKNTALAKSFAEQFKRSLHLAKDDERGFTNILTVVDDDYRGITWERSSGKDIIKIFLNKPLLPNQTAKIFITYTVKLPPNKYTPYGYSNRNEYYLKDWYLTPAVFDGKWHLYSNKNLEDLHTGVTETTLNLIYPENLYMTSNYRVLGNSKFPSGQQAQLEGKRHKSCELIFTPLNTFTTHVTPHMTIRTDITATKYDAVLQALSIDRVTEFIYKNLGKYPHAQLLVSNIDYSKNPLYGLNQLPKFIRPYDERFQFEMKILKTALTNILEETLYLDPRKEQWLNDAIANYLMIAYVEEFYPDQKLLGKLSKIWGIRSFNLAKMGFNEQYPFVYLGLARKNLDQPLITPNDSLIVANQKVGNKYKAGLGLSYLASYIGKGKVDESIKTFYQYYQLNRVRVLDFESILKRSADQDIDWFFNNYVYSDRIIDYKIKKVKKTEDSLKITLKNKEGTVVPISMFGLSNDSIVSKYWFSNIEKERTVTIPRNNEERLVLNYDQKIPEFNQRDNWKSLGGFLSGNKKLKFTFLQDSENPYFNQIFYTPVLEFNIYDGWTPGMRLHNKTLLKRPFEIDVSPSYSFREKAFVGSGSLSYLKYLSKTGLYFANYRVSGGTRHFNVNSRYSTFTPSIRFGWRPENLISNKRQFLSFRYVNIFRDLDENLPDLRNDSENPDYSVFNVRYAKVDNNILNYSSLLLDFQQASKFTKISAEYEYRKLFDNNRQFNLRLYAGKFLRNKTNSDFFSFALDRPTDYLFDYGYLGRSEDSGLYSQQLIIAEGGFKSFLDERYRFSNDWILTANSSVNLWRWIELYGDIGLVKNRGLKQKLVYDSGVRLNLVTDYFELYLPLYSNNGWEISQPSYGEKIRFIVTVDIKTLTGLFTRKWF
;
A
#
# COMPACT_ATOMS: atom_id res chain seq x y z
N LEU A 1 18.22 0.39 -76.95
CA LEU A 1 17.48 0.79 -75.72
C LEU A 1 17.96 -0.06 -74.58
N GLU A 2 19.06 0.30 -73.96
CA GLU A 2 19.55 -0.26 -72.69
C GLU A 2 18.90 0.54 -71.57
N SER A 3 17.96 -0.07 -70.88
CA SER A 3 17.40 0.46 -69.63
C SER A 3 18.37 0.21 -68.48
N LYS A 4 19.09 1.25 -68.04
CA LYS A 4 19.85 1.22 -66.82
C LYS A 4 18.88 1.18 -65.63
N ILE A 5 18.72 0.00 -65.02
CA ILE A 5 18.04 -0.16 -63.73
C ILE A 5 18.93 0.53 -62.70
N GLN A 6 18.39 1.56 -62.02
CA GLN A 6 19.14 2.29 -61.00
C GLN A 6 19.45 1.34 -59.80
N PRO A 7 20.70 1.34 -59.28
CA PRO A 7 21.11 0.45 -58.17
C PRO A 7 20.31 0.66 -56.93
N ASN A 8 19.70 1.80 -56.68
CA ASN A 8 18.84 2.11 -55.53
C ASN A 8 17.53 1.30 -55.50
N ILE A 9 17.03 0.90 -56.71
CA ILE A 9 15.81 0.07 -56.77
C ILE A 9 16.12 -1.39 -56.37
N ILE A 10 17.30 -1.89 -56.74
CA ILE A 10 17.75 -3.23 -56.39
C ILE A 10 18.04 -3.31 -54.87
N ILE A 11 18.65 -2.30 -54.31
CA ILE A 11 18.90 -2.20 -52.84
C ILE A 11 17.57 -2.09 -52.09
N GLY A 12 16.59 -1.28 -52.59
CA GLY A 12 15.25 -1.17 -52.01
C GLY A 12 14.47 -2.47 -52.05
N VAL A 13 14.53 -3.22 -53.15
CA VAL A 13 13.88 -4.52 -53.33
C VAL A 13 14.60 -5.61 -52.50
N LEU A 14 15.95 -5.55 -52.40
CA LEU A 14 16.69 -6.48 -51.51
C LEU A 14 16.42 -6.19 -50.04
N MET A 15 16.29 -4.92 -49.60
CA MET A 15 15.86 -4.55 -48.24
C MET A 15 14.39 -4.95 -47.98
N LEU A 16 13.50 -4.82 -48.97
CA LEU A 16 12.11 -5.28 -48.88
C LEU A 16 12.02 -6.81 -48.82
N LEU A 17 12.84 -7.53 -49.58
CA LEU A 17 12.96 -9.01 -49.54
C LEU A 17 13.62 -9.51 -48.25
N LEU A 18 14.58 -8.79 -47.70
CA LEU A 18 15.17 -9.09 -46.39
C LEU A 18 14.22 -8.79 -45.22
N SER A 19 13.28 -7.82 -45.37
CA SER A 19 12.24 -7.58 -44.38
C SER A 19 11.09 -8.59 -44.41
N LEU A 20 10.94 -9.35 -45.49
CA LEU A 20 9.92 -10.39 -45.62
C LEU A 20 10.33 -11.74 -44.97
N PHE A 21 11.58 -11.90 -44.55
CA PHE A 21 12.09 -13.13 -43.90
C PHE A 21 12.52 -12.93 -42.45
N SER A 22 11.97 -11.97 -41.74
CA SER A 22 11.97 -12.04 -40.28
C SER A 22 10.90 -13.05 -39.83
N VAL A 23 11.11 -14.33 -40.16
CA VAL A 23 10.47 -15.41 -39.42
C VAL A 23 11.06 -15.30 -38.02
N SER A 24 10.36 -14.57 -37.16
CA SER A 24 10.66 -14.56 -35.72
C SER A 24 10.43 -15.99 -35.25
N ALA A 25 11.52 -16.75 -35.20
CA ALA A 25 11.51 -18.09 -34.69
C ALA A 25 11.00 -18.07 -33.26
N GLN A 26 10.05 -18.90 -32.92
CA GLN A 26 9.36 -18.92 -31.62
C GLN A 26 9.43 -20.29 -30.98
N HIS A 27 9.26 -20.33 -29.67
CA HIS A 27 9.02 -21.58 -28.97
C HIS A 27 7.66 -22.13 -29.37
N ILE A 28 7.57 -23.45 -29.62
CA ILE A 28 6.32 -24.14 -29.97
C ILE A 28 5.91 -24.96 -28.75
N ASN A 29 4.63 -24.88 -28.39
CA ASN A 29 4.07 -25.56 -27.23
C ASN A 29 2.76 -26.29 -27.61
N THR A 30 2.72 -27.60 -27.42
CA THR A 30 1.49 -28.36 -27.57
C THR A 30 1.10 -28.95 -26.23
N LEU A 31 -0.10 -28.58 -25.79
CA LEU A 31 -0.66 -28.99 -24.50
C LEU A 31 -1.86 -29.91 -24.74
N ASN A 32 -1.79 -31.14 -24.22
CA ASN A 32 -2.94 -32.00 -24.07
C ASN A 32 -3.35 -32.00 -22.60
N VAL A 33 -4.52 -31.46 -22.30
CA VAL A 33 -4.95 -31.16 -20.93
C VAL A 33 -6.31 -31.77 -20.64
N ARG A 34 -6.44 -32.39 -19.50
CA ARG A 34 -7.72 -32.87 -18.97
C ARG A 34 -7.99 -32.26 -17.59
N LEU A 35 -9.11 -31.56 -17.46
CA LEU A 35 -9.59 -31.06 -16.16
C LEU A 35 -10.35 -32.22 -15.46
N ASN A 36 -9.82 -32.65 -14.32
CA ASN A 36 -10.48 -33.55 -13.39
C ASN A 36 -11.19 -32.73 -12.32
N ASP A 37 -12.52 -32.64 -12.40
CA ASP A 37 -13.33 -31.85 -11.48
C ASP A 37 -13.44 -32.49 -10.08
N GLU A 38 -13.36 -33.81 -9.98
CA GLU A 38 -13.44 -34.49 -8.66
C GLU A 38 -12.23 -34.14 -7.80
N ASN A 39 -11.03 -34.28 -8.37
CA ASN A 39 -9.78 -34.03 -7.65
C ASN A 39 -9.31 -32.57 -7.70
N LYS A 40 -9.97 -31.70 -8.50
CA LYS A 40 -9.54 -30.33 -8.75
C LYS A 40 -8.11 -30.29 -9.30
N GLU A 41 -7.85 -31.12 -10.32
CA GLU A 41 -6.54 -31.34 -10.93
C GLU A 41 -6.58 -31.19 -12.45
N LEU A 42 -5.46 -30.76 -13.00
CA LEU A 42 -5.17 -30.78 -14.42
C LEU A 42 -4.17 -31.92 -14.69
N ASN A 43 -4.50 -32.85 -15.60
CA ASN A 43 -3.55 -33.81 -16.15
C ASN A 43 -3.00 -33.23 -17.43
N ILE A 44 -1.69 -33.07 -17.53
CA ILE A 44 -1.05 -32.34 -18.64
C ILE A 44 0.02 -33.20 -19.28
N GLN A 45 -0.03 -33.31 -20.60
CA GLN A 45 1.05 -33.77 -21.45
C GLN A 45 1.49 -32.60 -22.30
N GLN A 46 2.70 -32.13 -22.10
CA GLN A 46 3.28 -30.96 -22.72
C GLN A 46 4.42 -31.39 -23.65
N GLU A 47 4.28 -31.07 -24.92
CA GLU A 47 5.35 -31.15 -25.90
C GLU A 47 5.86 -29.73 -26.13
N PHE A 48 7.12 -29.50 -25.81
CA PHE A 48 7.72 -28.16 -25.88
C PHE A 48 8.96 -28.18 -26.78
N THR A 49 8.95 -27.36 -27.84
CA THR A 49 10.10 -27.12 -28.69
C THR A 49 10.73 -25.79 -28.33
N TYR A 50 11.88 -25.82 -27.66
CA TYR A 50 12.63 -24.63 -27.29
C TYR A 50 13.58 -24.26 -28.42
N LEU A 51 13.51 -23.03 -28.89
CA LEU A 51 14.45 -22.46 -29.85
C LEU A 51 15.49 -21.60 -29.08
N ASN A 52 16.75 -21.86 -29.32
CA ASN A 52 17.84 -21.00 -28.82
C ASN A 52 18.08 -19.84 -29.79
N ASP A 53 17.38 -18.73 -29.59
CA ASP A 53 17.53 -17.50 -30.36
C ASP A 53 18.74 -16.64 -29.90
N SER A 54 19.51 -17.15 -28.95
CA SER A 54 20.67 -16.46 -28.38
C SER A 54 21.97 -16.82 -29.13
N LYS A 55 23.03 -16.08 -28.83
CA LYS A 55 24.40 -16.35 -29.34
C LYS A 55 25.20 -17.35 -28.47
N LYS A 56 24.59 -17.87 -27.39
CA LYS A 56 25.26 -18.77 -26.44
C LYS A 56 24.75 -20.19 -26.59
N THR A 57 25.62 -21.16 -26.38
CA THR A 57 25.22 -22.58 -26.22
C THR A 57 24.54 -22.76 -24.87
N LEU A 58 23.42 -23.46 -24.83
CA LEU A 58 22.67 -23.73 -23.62
C LEU A 58 22.81 -25.21 -23.25
N GLU A 59 23.25 -25.49 -22.03
CA GLU A 59 23.31 -26.85 -21.46
C GLU A 59 22.11 -27.14 -20.57
N THR A 60 21.40 -26.08 -20.16
CA THR A 60 20.24 -26.15 -19.27
C THR A 60 19.13 -25.25 -19.77
N LEU A 61 17.89 -25.70 -19.59
CA LEU A 61 16.69 -24.89 -19.79
C LEU A 61 15.99 -24.68 -18.44
N TYR A 62 15.28 -23.58 -18.32
CA TYR A 62 14.51 -23.27 -17.13
C TYR A 62 13.04 -23.02 -17.48
N PHE A 63 12.17 -23.60 -16.66
CA PHE A 63 10.72 -23.39 -16.75
C PHE A 63 10.19 -22.82 -15.46
N ASN A 64 9.28 -21.86 -15.56
CA ASN A 64 8.50 -21.37 -14.45
C ASN A 64 7.39 -22.39 -14.13
N ASP A 65 7.26 -22.72 -12.86
CA ASP A 65 6.21 -23.56 -12.30
C ASP A 65 5.44 -22.78 -11.23
N TRP A 66 4.79 -21.70 -11.65
CA TRP A 66 4.13 -20.79 -10.70
C TRP A 66 2.96 -21.43 -9.97
N ALA A 67 2.33 -22.47 -10.53
CA ALA A 67 1.33 -23.26 -9.83
C ALA A 67 1.87 -23.89 -8.54
N ASN A 68 3.13 -24.29 -8.52
CA ASN A 68 3.77 -24.89 -7.36
C ASN A 68 4.09 -23.90 -6.21
N ALA A 69 3.94 -22.59 -6.41
CA ALA A 69 4.11 -21.59 -5.37
C ALA A 69 3.10 -21.71 -4.22
N TYR A 70 2.00 -22.44 -4.43
CA TYR A 70 0.99 -22.71 -3.40
C TYR A 70 1.27 -23.97 -2.58
N SER A 71 2.33 -24.73 -2.88
CA SER A 71 2.57 -26.07 -2.33
C SER A 71 2.98 -26.10 -0.87
N ASP A 72 3.58 -25.03 -0.35
CA ASP A 72 4.18 -25.04 0.98
C ASP A 72 4.11 -23.65 1.62
N LYS A 73 4.09 -23.63 2.97
CA LYS A 73 4.10 -22.39 3.77
C LYS A 73 5.44 -21.62 3.71
N ASN A 74 6.51 -22.24 3.21
CA ASN A 74 7.85 -21.65 3.09
C ASN A 74 8.15 -21.13 1.67
N THR A 75 7.24 -21.26 0.71
CA THR A 75 7.40 -20.71 -0.64
C THR A 75 7.54 -19.19 -0.62
N ALA A 76 8.09 -18.61 -1.68
CA ALA A 76 8.24 -17.17 -1.81
C ALA A 76 6.90 -16.44 -1.71
N LEU A 77 5.83 -17.01 -2.30
CA LEU A 77 4.47 -16.46 -2.24
C LEU A 77 3.92 -16.47 -0.80
N ALA A 78 4.07 -17.59 -0.07
CA ALA A 78 3.57 -17.72 1.29
C ALA A 78 4.28 -16.74 2.26
N LYS A 79 5.59 -16.54 2.10
CA LYS A 79 6.36 -15.55 2.86
C LYS A 79 5.92 -14.12 2.54
N SER A 80 5.72 -13.80 1.27
CA SER A 80 5.21 -12.50 0.84
C SER A 80 3.80 -12.22 1.42
N PHE A 81 2.94 -13.24 1.48
CA PHE A 81 1.62 -13.12 2.12
C PHE A 81 1.74 -12.79 3.61
N ALA A 82 2.64 -13.47 4.32
CA ALA A 82 2.87 -13.20 5.75
C ALA A 82 3.39 -11.77 5.99
N GLU A 83 4.31 -11.28 5.16
CA GLU A 83 4.80 -9.89 5.19
C GLU A 83 3.68 -8.87 4.96
N GLN A 84 2.68 -9.23 4.15
CA GLN A 84 1.47 -8.43 3.88
C GLN A 84 0.34 -8.66 4.89
N PHE A 85 0.60 -9.28 6.03
CA PHE A 85 -0.40 -9.62 7.06
C PHE A 85 -1.53 -10.55 6.58
N LYS A 86 -1.28 -11.37 5.55
CA LYS A 86 -2.19 -12.40 5.06
C LYS A 86 -1.74 -13.76 5.60
N ARG A 87 -2.52 -14.34 6.48
CA ARG A 87 -2.21 -15.64 7.11
C ARG A 87 -2.74 -16.87 6.34
N SER A 88 -3.48 -16.65 5.26
CA SER A 88 -4.23 -17.71 4.60
C SER A 88 -3.39 -18.88 4.11
N LEU A 89 -2.26 -18.63 3.41
CA LEU A 89 -1.36 -19.70 2.94
C LEU A 89 -0.56 -20.36 4.08
N HIS A 90 -0.30 -19.65 5.18
CA HIS A 90 0.34 -20.26 6.36
C HIS A 90 -0.59 -21.27 7.02
N LEU A 91 -1.89 -20.93 7.12
CA LEU A 91 -2.92 -21.77 7.76
C LEU A 91 -3.57 -22.77 6.80
N ALA A 92 -3.15 -22.81 5.53
CA ALA A 92 -3.69 -23.74 4.55
C ALA A 92 -3.41 -25.17 4.94
N LYS A 93 -4.45 -26.02 4.87
CA LYS A 93 -4.32 -27.48 5.05
C LYS A 93 -3.70 -28.09 3.79
N ASP A 94 -3.18 -29.30 3.89
CA ASP A 94 -2.51 -29.96 2.78
C ASP A 94 -3.46 -30.25 1.59
N ASP A 95 -4.72 -30.53 1.86
CA ASP A 95 -5.78 -30.72 0.83
C ASP A 95 -6.19 -29.43 0.12
N GLU A 96 -5.91 -28.28 0.74
CA GLU A 96 -6.19 -26.94 0.17
C GLU A 96 -5.01 -26.35 -0.59
N ARG A 97 -3.85 -27.02 -0.64
CA ARG A 97 -2.66 -26.53 -1.34
C ARG A 97 -2.71 -26.90 -2.81
N GLY A 98 -2.24 -25.98 -3.65
CA GLY A 98 -1.96 -26.26 -5.05
C GLY A 98 -0.49 -26.66 -5.21
N PHE A 99 -0.19 -27.58 -6.10
CA PHE A 99 1.17 -28.02 -6.41
C PHE A 99 1.25 -28.70 -7.79
N THR A 100 2.45 -28.78 -8.31
CA THR A 100 2.75 -29.52 -9.54
C THR A 100 3.53 -30.78 -9.23
N ASN A 101 3.06 -31.93 -9.71
CA ASN A 101 3.75 -33.20 -9.63
C ASN A 101 4.23 -33.65 -11.02
N ILE A 102 5.56 -33.62 -11.24
CA ILE A 102 6.16 -34.02 -12.51
C ILE A 102 6.36 -35.53 -12.49
N LEU A 103 5.81 -36.21 -13.48
CA LEU A 103 5.87 -37.67 -13.64
C LEU A 103 7.03 -38.09 -14.55
N THR A 104 7.18 -37.46 -15.70
CA THR A 104 8.25 -37.79 -16.66
C THR A 104 8.76 -36.52 -17.36
N VAL A 105 10.06 -36.52 -17.66
CA VAL A 105 10.70 -35.52 -18.53
C VAL A 105 11.61 -36.31 -19.47
N VAL A 106 11.36 -36.27 -20.80
CA VAL A 106 12.13 -36.99 -21.81
C VAL A 106 12.46 -36.10 -23.02
N ASP A 107 13.52 -36.42 -23.73
CA ASP A 107 13.92 -35.75 -24.97
C ASP A 107 13.17 -36.30 -26.21
N ASP A 108 13.55 -35.88 -27.40
CA ASP A 108 13.03 -36.30 -28.67
C ASP A 108 13.30 -37.78 -29.01
N ASP A 109 14.31 -38.38 -28.41
CA ASP A 109 14.62 -39.83 -28.48
C ASP A 109 13.91 -40.64 -27.37
N TYR A 110 12.99 -40.00 -26.59
CA TYR A 110 12.30 -40.56 -25.40
C TYR A 110 13.26 -41.00 -24.28
N ARG A 111 14.45 -40.44 -24.21
CA ARG A 111 15.39 -40.69 -23.13
C ARG A 111 15.07 -39.76 -21.95
N GLY A 112 15.18 -40.28 -20.72
CA GLY A 112 14.98 -39.48 -19.50
C GLY A 112 15.95 -38.30 -19.42
N ILE A 113 15.42 -37.15 -19.08
CA ILE A 113 16.21 -35.93 -18.83
C ILE A 113 16.22 -35.64 -17.34
N THR A 114 17.42 -35.38 -16.80
CA THR A 114 17.56 -34.97 -15.39
C THR A 114 17.02 -33.57 -15.18
N TRP A 115 16.27 -33.40 -14.11
CA TRP A 115 15.71 -32.10 -13.74
C TRP A 115 15.73 -31.88 -12.21
N GLU A 116 15.72 -30.62 -11.77
CA GLU A 116 15.65 -30.24 -10.35
C GLU A 116 14.76 -29.01 -10.14
N ARG A 117 14.18 -28.89 -8.96
CA ARG A 117 13.47 -27.67 -8.54
C ARG A 117 14.42 -26.70 -7.86
N SER A 118 14.24 -25.41 -8.13
CA SER A 118 14.93 -24.36 -7.40
C SER A 118 14.57 -24.36 -5.90
N SER A 119 15.36 -23.68 -5.10
CA SER A 119 15.07 -23.48 -3.67
C SER A 119 13.73 -22.80 -3.40
N GLY A 120 13.24 -21.99 -4.35
CA GLY A 120 11.90 -21.35 -4.31
C GLY A 120 10.75 -22.29 -4.64
N LYS A 121 11.03 -23.53 -5.11
CA LYS A 121 10.08 -24.57 -5.50
C LYS A 121 9.23 -24.29 -6.75
N ASP A 122 9.29 -23.12 -7.34
CA ASP A 122 8.45 -22.63 -8.44
C ASP A 122 9.23 -22.35 -9.73
N ILE A 123 10.44 -22.91 -9.84
CA ILE A 123 11.27 -22.90 -11.03
C ILE A 123 11.89 -24.28 -11.19
N ILE A 124 11.83 -24.80 -12.40
CA ILE A 124 12.39 -26.10 -12.78
C ILE A 124 13.60 -25.86 -13.67
N LYS A 125 14.69 -26.51 -13.36
CA LYS A 125 15.91 -26.59 -14.17
C LYS A 125 15.99 -27.95 -14.83
N ILE A 126 16.16 -27.99 -16.14
CA ILE A 126 16.25 -29.19 -16.98
C ILE A 126 17.68 -29.24 -17.56
N PHE A 127 18.40 -30.33 -17.36
CA PHE A 127 19.75 -30.55 -17.88
C PHE A 127 19.67 -31.26 -19.21
N LEU A 128 19.99 -30.56 -20.30
CA LEU A 128 19.88 -31.13 -21.64
C LEU A 128 20.86 -32.32 -21.87
N ASN A 129 20.40 -33.40 -22.44
CA ASN A 129 21.24 -34.54 -22.80
C ASN A 129 22.29 -34.17 -23.88
N LYS A 130 21.99 -33.18 -24.71
CA LYS A 130 22.89 -32.59 -25.72
C LYS A 130 22.88 -31.08 -25.60
N PRO A 131 24.06 -30.38 -25.64
CA PRO A 131 24.09 -28.93 -25.65
C PRO A 131 23.31 -28.34 -26.81
N LEU A 132 22.49 -27.32 -26.58
CA LEU A 132 21.68 -26.63 -27.57
C LEU A 132 22.46 -25.44 -28.14
N LEU A 133 22.92 -25.56 -29.38
CA LEU A 133 23.68 -24.52 -30.08
C LEU A 133 22.75 -23.33 -30.47
N PRO A 134 23.34 -22.16 -30.80
CA PRO A 134 22.59 -21.00 -31.33
C PRO A 134 21.76 -21.41 -32.59
N ASN A 135 20.54 -20.89 -32.68
CA ASN A 135 19.56 -21.14 -33.74
C ASN A 135 19.13 -22.61 -33.89
N GLN A 136 19.44 -23.48 -32.92
CA GLN A 136 18.92 -24.86 -32.88
C GLN A 136 17.71 -24.96 -31.96
N THR A 137 16.96 -26.06 -32.12
CA THR A 137 15.81 -26.39 -31.27
C THR A 137 16.09 -27.63 -30.43
N ALA A 138 15.50 -27.65 -29.24
CA ALA A 138 15.44 -28.82 -28.39
C ALA A 138 13.96 -29.14 -28.11
N LYS A 139 13.58 -30.41 -28.34
CA LYS A 139 12.23 -30.88 -28.08
C LYS A 139 12.20 -31.67 -26.77
N ILE A 140 11.23 -31.33 -25.90
CA ILE A 140 11.09 -31.93 -24.56
C ILE A 140 9.63 -32.33 -24.39
N PHE A 141 9.41 -33.53 -23.87
CA PHE A 141 8.06 -34.00 -23.48
C PHE A 141 8.00 -34.08 -21.96
N ILE A 142 7.01 -33.42 -21.39
CA ILE A 142 6.81 -33.38 -19.94
C ILE A 142 5.39 -33.87 -19.63
N THR A 143 5.28 -34.88 -18.76
CA THR A 143 3.98 -35.32 -18.25
C THR A 143 3.91 -35.00 -16.77
N TYR A 144 2.84 -34.30 -16.35
CA TYR A 144 2.68 -33.83 -14.97
C TYR A 144 1.22 -33.61 -14.63
N THR A 145 0.95 -33.48 -13.34
CA THR A 145 -0.35 -33.07 -12.81
C THR A 145 -0.22 -31.76 -12.04
N VAL A 146 -1.24 -30.91 -12.14
CA VAL A 146 -1.34 -29.67 -11.37
C VAL A 146 -2.57 -29.72 -10.48
N LYS A 147 -2.37 -29.78 -9.16
CA LYS A 147 -3.42 -29.59 -8.17
C LYS A 147 -3.76 -28.12 -8.06
N LEU A 148 -5.03 -27.78 -8.26
CA LEU A 148 -5.50 -26.41 -8.21
C LEU A 148 -5.77 -25.99 -6.75
N PRO A 149 -5.33 -24.78 -6.31
CA PRO A 149 -5.71 -24.24 -5.02
C PRO A 149 -7.12 -23.66 -5.07
N PRO A 150 -7.84 -23.55 -3.93
CA PRO A 150 -9.08 -22.80 -3.87
C PRO A 150 -8.80 -21.28 -4.05
N ASN A 151 -9.73 -20.56 -4.68
CA ASN A 151 -9.62 -19.13 -4.97
C ASN A 151 -9.72 -18.20 -3.73
N LYS A 152 -9.76 -18.76 -2.52
CA LYS A 152 -9.67 -17.99 -1.27
C LYS A 152 -8.28 -17.38 -0.99
N TYR A 153 -7.24 -17.90 -1.64
CA TYR A 153 -5.87 -17.37 -1.48
C TYR A 153 -5.57 -16.26 -2.47
N THR A 154 -5.92 -16.50 -3.72
CA THR A 154 -5.71 -15.59 -4.85
C THR A 154 -6.95 -15.62 -5.74
N PRO A 155 -7.13 -14.71 -6.70
CA PRO A 155 -8.23 -14.80 -7.65
C PRO A 155 -8.22 -16.08 -8.50
N TYR A 156 -7.06 -16.75 -8.61
CA TYR A 156 -6.92 -17.97 -9.41
C TYR A 156 -7.14 -19.23 -8.59
N GLY A 157 -7.59 -20.29 -9.25
CA GLY A 157 -7.92 -21.56 -8.66
C GLY A 157 -9.39 -21.91 -8.86
N TYR A 158 -9.93 -22.77 -8.00
CA TYR A 158 -11.35 -23.18 -8.06
C TYR A 158 -12.18 -22.49 -6.98
N SER A 159 -13.47 -22.25 -7.30
CA SER A 159 -14.46 -21.73 -6.34
C SER A 159 -15.40 -22.84 -5.84
N ASN A 160 -16.08 -22.57 -4.70
CA ASN A 160 -17.14 -23.44 -4.18
C ASN A 160 -18.39 -23.51 -5.11
N ARG A 161 -18.44 -22.67 -6.15
CA ARG A 161 -19.52 -22.64 -7.15
C ARG A 161 -19.19 -23.47 -8.38
N ASN A 162 -18.15 -24.28 -8.32
CA ASN A 162 -17.64 -25.05 -9.46
C ASN A 162 -17.17 -24.16 -10.63
N GLU A 163 -16.54 -23.04 -10.28
CA GLU A 163 -15.89 -22.14 -11.25
C GLU A 163 -14.38 -22.32 -11.16
N TYR A 164 -13.70 -22.20 -12.29
CA TYR A 164 -12.24 -22.29 -12.35
C TYR A 164 -11.70 -21.07 -13.07
N TYR A 165 -10.69 -20.47 -12.48
CA TYR A 165 -9.97 -19.31 -13.03
C TYR A 165 -8.49 -19.67 -13.10
N LEU A 166 -7.97 -19.94 -14.28
CA LEU A 166 -6.64 -20.49 -14.51
C LEU A 166 -5.78 -19.48 -15.27
N LYS A 167 -4.68 -19.07 -14.67
CA LYS A 167 -3.61 -18.29 -15.29
C LYS A 167 -2.29 -18.82 -14.77
N ASP A 168 -1.26 -18.88 -15.63
CA ASP A 168 0.07 -19.41 -15.29
C ASP A 168 0.01 -20.84 -14.68
N TRP A 169 -0.91 -21.66 -15.16
CA TRP A 169 -1.26 -22.97 -14.63
C TRP A 169 -0.46 -24.13 -15.21
N TYR A 170 0.39 -23.90 -16.22
CA TYR A 170 1.26 -24.88 -16.87
C TYR A 170 2.71 -24.40 -16.87
N LEU A 171 3.65 -25.29 -17.19
CA LEU A 171 5.07 -24.98 -17.24
C LEU A 171 5.38 -24.04 -18.41
N THR A 172 5.90 -22.86 -18.13
CA THR A 172 6.26 -21.86 -19.14
C THR A 172 7.77 -21.64 -19.19
N PRO A 173 8.38 -21.41 -20.37
CA PRO A 173 9.81 -21.20 -20.46
C PRO A 173 10.21 -19.88 -19.79
N ALA A 174 11.25 -19.90 -18.99
CA ALA A 174 11.87 -18.67 -18.50
C ALA A 174 12.56 -17.93 -19.66
N VAL A 175 12.63 -16.61 -19.57
CA VAL A 175 13.28 -15.80 -20.61
C VAL A 175 14.80 -15.85 -20.47
N PHE A 176 15.48 -16.02 -21.59
CA PHE A 176 16.93 -15.91 -21.72
C PHE A 176 17.32 -14.74 -22.65
N ASP A 177 18.09 -13.77 -22.13
CA ASP A 177 18.61 -12.62 -22.88
C ASP A 177 20.13 -12.45 -22.70
N GLY A 178 20.85 -13.59 -22.69
CA GLY A 178 22.25 -13.67 -22.30
C GLY A 178 22.47 -14.13 -20.85
N LYS A 179 21.42 -14.08 -20.03
CA LYS A 179 21.26 -14.70 -18.72
C LYS A 179 19.80 -15.11 -18.53
N TRP A 180 19.56 -16.06 -17.66
CA TRP A 180 18.22 -16.49 -17.30
C TRP A 180 17.55 -15.51 -16.34
N HIS A 181 16.31 -15.15 -16.61
CA HIS A 181 15.44 -14.40 -15.71
C HIS A 181 14.60 -15.39 -14.88
N LEU A 182 15.06 -15.69 -13.68
CA LEU A 182 14.44 -16.67 -12.78
C LEU A 182 13.67 -15.96 -11.68
N TYR A 183 12.39 -15.77 -11.91
CA TYR A 183 11.53 -15.00 -11.00
C TYR A 183 10.57 -15.90 -10.23
N SER A 184 10.87 -16.14 -8.93
CA SER A 184 9.92 -16.78 -8.04
C SER A 184 8.64 -15.96 -7.89
N ASN A 185 7.52 -16.65 -7.78
CA ASN A 185 6.22 -16.04 -7.54
C ASN A 185 6.13 -15.44 -6.15
N LYS A 186 6.31 -14.13 -6.03
CA LYS A 186 6.09 -13.37 -4.80
C LYS A 186 4.80 -12.53 -4.87
N ASN A 187 4.40 -12.18 -6.11
CA ASN A 187 3.21 -11.36 -6.34
C ASN A 187 2.45 -11.87 -7.52
N LEU A 188 1.79 -12.38 -7.98
CA LEU A 188 0.97 -12.96 -9.06
C LEU A 188 1.01 -12.21 -10.41
N GLU A 189 1.79 -11.16 -10.55
CA GLU A 189 1.64 -10.22 -11.69
C GLU A 189 2.93 -10.03 -12.48
N ASP A 190 4.06 -10.59 -12.06
CA ASP A 190 5.36 -10.30 -12.66
C ASP A 190 6.08 -11.51 -13.25
N LEU A 191 5.33 -12.51 -13.73
CA LEU A 191 5.88 -13.66 -14.46
C LEU A 191 6.52 -13.19 -15.75
N HIS A 192 7.82 -13.44 -15.88
CA HIS A 192 8.55 -13.20 -17.11
C HIS A 192 8.72 -14.53 -17.88
N THR A 193 7.88 -14.73 -18.88
CA THR A 193 7.87 -15.94 -19.69
C THR A 193 8.19 -15.65 -21.15
N GLY A 194 8.81 -16.63 -21.80
CA GLY A 194 9.04 -16.60 -23.25
C GLY A 194 7.73 -16.69 -24.01
N VAL A 195 7.67 -16.02 -25.14
CA VAL A 195 6.51 -16.05 -26.04
C VAL A 195 6.45 -17.38 -26.77
N THR A 196 5.26 -17.96 -26.89
CA THR A 196 5.06 -19.27 -27.49
C THR A 196 3.97 -19.26 -28.57
N GLU A 197 4.10 -20.15 -29.56
CA GLU A 197 2.96 -20.59 -30.36
C GLU A 197 2.38 -21.83 -29.71
N THR A 198 1.18 -21.69 -29.14
CA THR A 198 0.60 -22.74 -28.31
C THR A 198 -0.63 -23.33 -29.01
N THR A 199 -0.64 -24.67 -29.18
CA THR A 199 -1.85 -25.46 -29.49
C THR A 199 -2.30 -26.14 -28.21
N LEU A 200 -3.53 -25.91 -27.80
CA LEU A 200 -4.13 -26.51 -26.61
C LEU A 200 -5.29 -27.42 -26.99
N ASN A 201 -5.14 -28.72 -26.70
CA ASN A 201 -6.21 -29.70 -26.77
C ASN A 201 -6.73 -29.92 -25.34
N LEU A 202 -7.96 -29.52 -25.08
CA LEU A 202 -8.53 -29.43 -23.74
C LEU A 202 -9.76 -30.34 -23.63
N ILE A 203 -9.79 -31.21 -22.61
CA ILE A 203 -10.94 -32.00 -22.20
C ILE A 203 -11.44 -31.51 -20.85
N TYR A 204 -12.74 -31.19 -20.75
CA TYR A 204 -13.35 -30.66 -19.54
C TYR A 204 -14.80 -31.15 -19.37
N PRO A 205 -15.38 -31.07 -18.14
CA PRO A 205 -16.73 -31.54 -17.85
C PRO A 205 -17.80 -30.90 -18.74
N GLU A 206 -18.85 -31.66 -19.10
CA GLU A 206 -19.92 -31.22 -19.98
C GLU A 206 -20.76 -30.05 -19.40
N ASN A 207 -20.87 -29.97 -18.08
CA ASN A 207 -21.65 -28.96 -17.36
C ASN A 207 -20.94 -27.61 -17.22
N LEU A 208 -19.78 -27.42 -17.85
CA LEU A 208 -19.02 -26.17 -17.79
C LEU A 208 -18.96 -25.49 -19.14
N TYR A 209 -19.04 -24.14 -19.11
CA TYR A 209 -18.74 -23.28 -20.25
C TYR A 209 -17.31 -22.77 -20.14
N MET A 210 -16.54 -22.89 -21.20
CA MET A 210 -15.15 -22.48 -21.25
C MET A 210 -15.00 -21.14 -21.97
N THR A 211 -14.19 -20.24 -21.40
CA THR A 211 -13.77 -18.98 -22.02
C THR A 211 -12.26 -18.84 -21.92
N SER A 212 -11.62 -18.35 -22.98
CA SER A 212 -10.16 -18.17 -23.05
C SER A 212 -9.81 -16.88 -23.81
N ASN A 213 -8.59 -16.38 -23.60
CA ASN A 213 -7.95 -15.36 -24.45
C ASN A 213 -7.46 -15.97 -25.78
N TYR A 214 -7.29 -17.29 -25.87
CA TYR A 214 -6.92 -17.98 -27.09
C TYR A 214 -8.11 -18.13 -28.05
N ARG A 215 -7.80 -18.25 -29.34
CA ARG A 215 -8.80 -18.55 -30.39
C ARG A 215 -9.27 -20.01 -30.31
N VAL A 216 -10.57 -20.22 -30.20
CA VAL A 216 -11.16 -21.55 -30.27
C VAL A 216 -11.27 -21.98 -31.74
N LEU A 217 -10.63 -23.09 -32.11
CA LEU A 217 -10.66 -23.66 -33.47
C LEU A 217 -11.81 -24.65 -33.66
N GLY A 218 -12.14 -25.38 -32.59
CA GLY A 218 -13.21 -26.35 -32.60
C GLY A 218 -13.66 -26.71 -31.18
N ASN A 219 -14.93 -27.11 -31.06
CA ASN A 219 -15.50 -27.65 -29.84
C ASN A 219 -16.41 -28.84 -30.21
N SER A 220 -16.21 -29.97 -29.56
CA SER A 220 -16.98 -31.20 -29.76
C SER A 220 -17.39 -31.79 -28.42
N LYS A 221 -18.56 -32.41 -28.40
CA LYS A 221 -19.07 -33.13 -27.22
C LYS A 221 -18.88 -34.62 -27.40
N PHE A 222 -18.56 -35.30 -26.29
CA PHE A 222 -18.60 -36.77 -26.21
C PHE A 222 -19.12 -37.24 -24.85
N PRO A 223 -19.36 -38.58 -24.71
CA PRO A 223 -19.99 -39.09 -23.49
C PRO A 223 -19.26 -38.79 -22.17
N SER A 224 -17.95 -38.48 -22.23
CA SER A 224 -17.13 -38.21 -21.03
C SER A 224 -16.79 -36.73 -20.85
N GLY A 225 -17.43 -35.79 -21.56
CA GLY A 225 -17.19 -34.35 -21.44
C GLY A 225 -17.20 -33.58 -22.76
N GLN A 226 -16.59 -32.41 -22.76
CA GLN A 226 -16.37 -31.58 -23.94
C GLN A 226 -14.88 -31.57 -24.29
N GLN A 227 -14.59 -31.51 -25.56
CA GLN A 227 -13.24 -31.28 -26.07
C GLN A 227 -13.19 -29.95 -26.83
N ALA A 228 -12.23 -29.11 -26.51
CA ALA A 228 -11.94 -27.90 -27.26
C ALA A 228 -10.51 -27.90 -27.77
N GLN A 229 -10.33 -27.43 -29.00
CA GLN A 229 -9.01 -27.13 -29.55
C GLN A 229 -8.85 -25.63 -29.65
N LEU A 230 -7.76 -25.08 -29.05
CA LEU A 230 -7.48 -23.67 -29.02
C LEU A 230 -6.08 -23.39 -29.58
N GLU A 231 -5.92 -22.21 -30.17
CA GLU A 231 -4.67 -21.73 -30.73
C GLU A 231 -4.32 -20.36 -30.12
N GLY A 232 -3.11 -20.24 -29.61
CA GLY A 232 -2.55 -19.00 -29.11
C GLY A 232 -1.28 -18.65 -29.88
N LYS A 233 -1.38 -17.71 -30.84
CA LYS A 233 -0.22 -17.25 -31.64
C LYS A 233 0.42 -16.07 -30.93
N ARG A 234 1.69 -16.22 -30.57
CA ARG A 234 2.48 -15.15 -29.94
C ARG A 234 1.85 -14.60 -28.65
N HIS A 235 1.29 -15.49 -27.81
CA HIS A 235 0.80 -15.16 -26.48
C HIS A 235 1.84 -15.44 -25.40
N LYS A 236 1.82 -14.68 -24.33
CA LYS A 236 2.64 -14.92 -23.13
C LYS A 236 2.04 -16.03 -22.25
N SER A 237 0.73 -16.06 -22.12
CA SER A 237 0.02 -17.01 -21.25
C SER A 237 -1.34 -17.38 -21.81
N CYS A 238 -1.83 -18.56 -21.42
CA CYS A 238 -3.19 -19.01 -21.69
C CYS A 238 -4.05 -18.81 -20.44
N GLU A 239 -5.08 -17.99 -20.56
CA GLU A 239 -6.12 -17.86 -19.54
C GLU A 239 -7.30 -18.76 -19.87
N LEU A 240 -7.74 -19.57 -18.90
CA LEU A 240 -8.92 -20.41 -18.99
C LEU A 240 -9.87 -20.08 -17.85
N ILE A 241 -11.12 -19.81 -18.22
CA ILE A 241 -12.21 -19.57 -17.28
C ILE A 241 -13.30 -20.59 -17.54
N PHE A 242 -13.65 -21.38 -16.51
CA PHE A 242 -14.76 -22.33 -16.58
C PHE A 242 -15.84 -21.90 -15.61
N THR A 243 -17.07 -21.85 -16.09
CA THR A 243 -18.24 -21.46 -15.30
C THR A 243 -19.42 -22.38 -15.60
N PRO A 244 -20.28 -22.69 -14.61
CA PRO A 244 -21.46 -23.53 -14.84
C PRO A 244 -22.55 -22.82 -15.66
N LEU A 245 -22.46 -21.50 -15.81
CA LEU A 245 -23.35 -20.68 -16.61
C LEU A 245 -22.54 -19.91 -17.65
N ASN A 246 -23.10 -19.70 -18.84
CA ASN A 246 -22.49 -18.86 -19.85
C ASN A 246 -22.67 -17.38 -19.50
N THR A 247 -21.69 -16.81 -18.78
CA THR A 247 -21.70 -15.43 -18.31
C THR A 247 -21.00 -14.45 -19.24
N PHE A 248 -20.27 -14.94 -20.25
CA PHE A 248 -19.50 -14.12 -21.16
C PHE A 248 -20.31 -13.75 -22.41
N THR A 249 -20.27 -12.48 -22.75
CA THR A 249 -20.80 -11.92 -23.99
C THR A 249 -19.66 -11.56 -24.94
N THR A 250 -19.91 -11.69 -26.25
CA THR A 250 -18.95 -11.31 -27.29
C THR A 250 -19.47 -10.05 -27.98
N HIS A 251 -18.66 -9.00 -28.05
CA HIS A 251 -18.94 -7.75 -28.74
C HIS A 251 -17.94 -7.59 -29.88
N VAL A 252 -18.46 -7.57 -31.10
CA VAL A 252 -17.64 -7.34 -32.30
C VAL A 252 -17.75 -5.85 -32.62
N THR A 253 -16.64 -5.13 -32.49
CA THR A 253 -16.55 -3.70 -32.84
C THR A 253 -15.77 -3.55 -34.16
N PRO A 254 -15.76 -2.38 -34.80
CA PRO A 254 -14.96 -2.16 -36.02
C PRO A 254 -13.46 -2.37 -35.83
N HIS A 255 -12.97 -2.31 -34.60
CA HIS A 255 -11.54 -2.29 -34.28
C HIS A 255 -11.04 -3.57 -33.62
N MET A 256 -11.87 -4.25 -32.85
CA MET A 256 -11.50 -5.48 -32.14
C MET A 256 -12.73 -6.26 -31.66
N THR A 257 -12.55 -7.53 -31.41
CA THR A 257 -13.55 -8.36 -30.74
C THR A 257 -13.25 -8.40 -29.24
N ILE A 258 -14.21 -8.00 -28.39
CA ILE A 258 -14.12 -8.09 -26.94
C ILE A 258 -15.01 -9.22 -26.43
N ARG A 259 -14.46 -10.06 -25.57
CA ARG A 259 -15.20 -11.07 -24.82
C ARG A 259 -15.17 -10.71 -23.33
N THR A 260 -16.37 -10.48 -22.72
CA THR A 260 -16.47 -9.94 -21.37
C THR A 260 -17.64 -10.51 -20.58
N ASP A 261 -17.44 -10.66 -19.25
CA ASP A 261 -18.46 -10.92 -18.25
C ASP A 261 -18.74 -9.67 -17.39
N ILE A 262 -18.12 -8.53 -17.73
CA ILE A 262 -18.38 -7.25 -17.05
C ILE A 262 -19.70 -6.70 -17.60
N THR A 263 -20.68 -6.47 -16.71
CA THR A 263 -22.03 -5.99 -17.07
C THR A 263 -22.41 -4.77 -16.25
N ALA A 264 -23.31 -3.97 -16.83
CA ALA A 264 -24.01 -2.87 -16.16
C ALA A 264 -25.48 -3.26 -15.97
N THR A 265 -25.94 -3.34 -14.72
CA THR A 265 -27.27 -3.89 -14.41
C THR A 265 -28.44 -2.97 -14.78
N LYS A 266 -28.20 -1.67 -14.92
CA LYS A 266 -29.21 -0.66 -15.25
C LYS A 266 -29.24 -0.27 -16.73
N TYR A 267 -28.38 -0.84 -17.55
CA TYR A 267 -28.31 -0.59 -18.99
C TYR A 267 -28.65 -1.83 -19.77
N ASP A 268 -29.44 -1.66 -20.82
CA ASP A 268 -29.72 -2.74 -21.77
C ASP A 268 -28.47 -3.12 -22.59
N ALA A 269 -28.57 -4.18 -23.34
CA ALA A 269 -27.46 -4.70 -24.15
C ALA A 269 -26.99 -3.68 -25.21
N VAL A 270 -27.88 -2.85 -25.74
CA VAL A 270 -27.55 -1.85 -26.77
C VAL A 270 -26.68 -0.74 -26.19
N LEU A 271 -27.05 -0.21 -25.04
CA LEU A 271 -26.28 0.84 -24.36
C LEU A 271 -24.92 0.32 -23.87
N GLN A 272 -24.86 -0.95 -23.44
CA GLN A 272 -23.59 -1.58 -23.11
C GLN A 272 -22.70 -1.72 -24.35
N ALA A 273 -23.23 -2.16 -25.49
CA ALA A 273 -22.51 -2.26 -26.76
C ALA A 273 -21.99 -0.88 -27.22
N LEU A 274 -22.81 0.15 -27.20
CA LEU A 274 -22.40 1.53 -27.55
C LEU A 274 -21.28 2.07 -26.63
N SER A 275 -21.29 1.69 -25.34
CA SER A 275 -20.23 2.06 -24.40
C SER A 275 -18.93 1.31 -24.72
N ILE A 276 -19.00 0.03 -25.10
CA ILE A 276 -17.86 -0.76 -25.54
C ILE A 276 -17.30 -0.20 -26.86
N ASP A 277 -18.15 0.16 -27.83
CA ASP A 277 -17.74 0.79 -29.09
C ASP A 277 -16.95 2.07 -28.83
N ARG A 278 -17.45 2.95 -27.95
CA ARG A 278 -16.73 4.16 -27.56
C ARG A 278 -15.35 3.86 -26.97
N VAL A 279 -15.26 2.91 -26.06
CA VAL A 279 -14.00 2.54 -25.42
C VAL A 279 -13.02 1.97 -26.44
N THR A 280 -13.48 1.10 -27.34
CA THR A 280 -12.63 0.49 -28.38
C THR A 280 -12.17 1.49 -29.42
N GLU A 281 -13.05 2.41 -29.85
CA GLU A 281 -12.67 3.54 -30.71
C GLU A 281 -11.57 4.41 -30.08
N PHE A 282 -11.73 4.75 -28.78
CA PHE A 282 -10.73 5.52 -28.06
C PHE A 282 -9.38 4.77 -28.00
N ILE A 283 -9.40 3.46 -27.71
CA ILE A 283 -8.19 2.63 -27.67
C ILE A 283 -7.53 2.59 -29.05
N TYR A 284 -8.31 2.36 -30.12
CA TYR A 284 -7.81 2.33 -31.49
C TYR A 284 -7.20 3.68 -31.92
N LYS A 285 -7.86 4.78 -31.60
CA LYS A 285 -7.35 6.13 -31.89
C LYS A 285 -5.97 6.36 -31.27
N ASN A 286 -5.73 5.88 -30.07
CA ASN A 286 -4.53 6.16 -29.29
C ASN A 286 -3.42 5.10 -29.40
N LEU A 287 -3.76 3.83 -29.62
CA LEU A 287 -2.79 2.74 -29.73
C LEU A 287 -2.74 2.15 -31.15
N GLY A 288 -3.86 2.11 -31.87
CA GLY A 288 -3.98 1.45 -33.16
C GLY A 288 -4.60 0.06 -33.06
N LYS A 289 -4.37 -0.79 -34.05
CA LYS A 289 -5.01 -2.11 -34.17
C LYS A 289 -4.46 -3.09 -33.13
N TYR A 290 -5.37 -3.77 -32.42
CA TYR A 290 -5.04 -4.89 -31.55
C TYR A 290 -4.67 -6.14 -32.43
N PRO A 291 -3.53 -6.82 -32.16
CA PRO A 291 -3.00 -7.82 -33.07
C PRO A 291 -3.63 -9.21 -32.96
N HIS A 292 -4.29 -9.52 -31.84
CA HIS A 292 -4.92 -10.84 -31.63
C HIS A 292 -6.38 -10.87 -32.10
N ALA A 293 -6.94 -12.08 -32.26
CA ALA A 293 -8.29 -12.28 -32.75
C ALA A 293 -9.38 -11.77 -31.82
N GLN A 294 -9.16 -11.85 -30.51
CA GLN A 294 -10.10 -11.40 -29.47
C GLN A 294 -9.37 -10.92 -28.24
N LEU A 295 -9.96 -9.95 -27.54
CA LEU A 295 -9.50 -9.44 -26.26
C LEU A 295 -10.43 -9.96 -25.15
N LEU A 296 -9.87 -10.66 -24.17
CA LEU A 296 -10.59 -11.06 -22.97
C LEU A 296 -10.57 -9.89 -21.97
N VAL A 297 -11.74 -9.49 -21.49
CA VAL A 297 -11.92 -8.41 -20.51
C VAL A 297 -12.83 -8.92 -19.40
N SER A 298 -12.24 -9.51 -18.36
CA SER A 298 -12.99 -10.25 -17.35
C SER A 298 -13.13 -9.48 -16.01
N ASN A 299 -14.19 -9.80 -15.26
CA ASN A 299 -14.33 -9.31 -13.88
C ASN A 299 -13.17 -9.77 -12.98
N ILE A 300 -12.58 -10.93 -13.26
CA ILE A 300 -11.47 -11.42 -12.48
C ILE A 300 -10.20 -10.58 -12.73
N ASP A 301 -9.91 -10.22 -13.98
CA ASP A 301 -8.82 -9.32 -14.32
C ASP A 301 -9.02 -7.94 -13.70
N TYR A 302 -10.24 -7.40 -13.79
CA TYR A 302 -10.57 -6.17 -13.10
C TYR A 302 -10.35 -6.28 -11.59
N SER A 303 -10.68 -7.39 -10.95
CA SER A 303 -10.52 -7.58 -9.51
C SER A 303 -9.06 -7.58 -9.03
N LYS A 304 -8.12 -7.97 -9.90
CA LYS A 304 -6.67 -7.91 -9.62
C LYS A 304 -6.14 -6.48 -9.59
N ASN A 305 -6.61 -5.65 -10.50
CA ASN A 305 -6.18 -4.26 -10.67
C ASN A 305 -7.39 -3.30 -10.75
N PRO A 306 -8.21 -3.20 -9.69
CA PRO A 306 -9.44 -2.42 -9.73
C PRO A 306 -9.18 -0.90 -9.69
N LEU A 307 -10.21 -0.14 -9.98
CA LEU A 307 -10.25 1.27 -9.63
C LEU A 307 -10.43 1.39 -8.11
N TYR A 308 -9.44 1.99 -7.45
CA TYR A 308 -9.44 2.15 -5.99
C TYR A 308 -10.30 3.35 -5.53
N GLY A 309 -10.37 3.54 -4.20
CA GLY A 309 -11.16 4.61 -3.59
C GLY A 309 -12.65 4.31 -3.54
N LEU A 310 -13.50 5.28 -3.84
CA LEU A 310 -14.95 5.15 -3.73
C LEU A 310 -15.56 4.13 -4.72
N ASN A 311 -14.80 3.70 -5.73
CA ASN A 311 -15.18 2.59 -6.62
C ASN A 311 -15.25 1.23 -5.91
N GLN A 312 -14.59 1.09 -4.74
CA GLN A 312 -14.60 -0.13 -3.92
C GLN A 312 -15.79 -0.21 -2.97
N LEU A 313 -16.55 0.86 -2.82
CA LEU A 313 -17.77 0.86 -2.00
C LEU A 313 -18.82 -0.12 -2.55
N PRO A 314 -19.69 -0.69 -1.70
CA PRO A 314 -20.84 -1.49 -2.13
C PRO A 314 -21.66 -0.76 -3.19
N LYS A 315 -22.23 -1.50 -4.15
CA LYS A 315 -22.95 -0.90 -5.31
C LYS A 315 -24.00 0.15 -4.93
N PHE A 316 -24.71 -0.05 -3.82
CA PHE A 316 -25.82 0.83 -3.39
C PHE A 316 -25.36 2.19 -2.85
N ILE A 317 -24.11 2.34 -2.42
CA ILE A 317 -23.56 3.61 -1.92
C ILE A 317 -22.47 4.21 -2.83
N ARG A 318 -22.17 3.57 -3.97
CA ARG A 318 -21.21 4.13 -4.93
C ARG A 318 -21.71 5.43 -5.51
N PRO A 319 -20.89 6.49 -5.49
CA PRO A 319 -21.39 7.81 -5.87
C PRO A 319 -21.32 8.12 -7.37
N TYR A 320 -20.90 7.17 -8.20
CA TYR A 320 -20.72 7.38 -9.64
C TYR A 320 -21.90 6.83 -10.45
N ASP A 321 -22.11 7.40 -11.63
CA ASP A 321 -23.07 6.86 -12.59
C ASP A 321 -22.63 5.50 -13.12
N GLU A 322 -23.57 4.60 -13.35
CA GLU A 322 -23.26 3.23 -13.73
C GLU A 322 -22.55 3.15 -15.09
N ARG A 323 -22.90 4.03 -16.04
CA ARG A 323 -22.22 4.14 -17.33
C ARG A 323 -20.74 4.48 -17.14
N PHE A 324 -20.43 5.51 -16.38
CA PHE A 324 -19.06 5.89 -16.05
C PHE A 324 -18.29 4.72 -15.42
N GLN A 325 -18.91 4.03 -14.45
CA GLN A 325 -18.27 2.88 -13.81
C GLN A 325 -18.02 1.73 -14.80
N PHE A 326 -18.99 1.45 -15.68
CA PHE A 326 -18.88 0.40 -16.68
C PHE A 326 -17.78 0.70 -17.69
N GLU A 327 -17.80 1.87 -18.32
CA GLU A 327 -16.79 2.29 -19.29
C GLU A 327 -15.38 2.30 -18.68
N MET A 328 -15.23 2.84 -17.46
CA MET A 328 -13.93 2.87 -16.77
C MET A 328 -13.43 1.47 -16.40
N LYS A 329 -14.29 0.51 -16.08
CA LYS A 329 -13.89 -0.87 -15.84
C LYS A 329 -13.42 -1.54 -17.13
N ILE A 330 -14.20 -1.44 -18.21
CA ILE A 330 -13.84 -1.98 -19.52
C ILE A 330 -12.53 -1.36 -20.00
N LEU A 331 -12.42 -0.02 -20.00
CA LEU A 331 -11.23 0.70 -20.43
C LEU A 331 -9.98 0.28 -19.66
N LYS A 332 -10.05 0.28 -18.33
CA LYS A 332 -8.90 -0.08 -17.48
C LYS A 332 -8.44 -1.51 -17.74
N THR A 333 -9.36 -2.47 -17.76
CA THR A 333 -9.03 -3.88 -17.96
C THR A 333 -8.51 -4.12 -19.37
N ALA A 334 -9.16 -3.53 -20.38
CA ALA A 334 -8.72 -3.64 -21.77
C ALA A 334 -7.33 -3.06 -21.99
N LEU A 335 -7.05 -1.84 -21.50
CA LEU A 335 -5.71 -1.23 -21.62
C LEU A 335 -4.65 -2.07 -20.92
N THR A 336 -4.92 -2.57 -19.71
CA THR A 336 -3.99 -3.43 -18.98
C THR A 336 -3.69 -4.70 -19.78
N ASN A 337 -4.72 -5.43 -20.23
CA ASN A 337 -4.55 -6.68 -20.95
C ASN A 337 -3.87 -6.47 -22.31
N ILE A 338 -4.26 -5.43 -23.07
CA ILE A 338 -3.62 -5.08 -24.34
C ILE A 338 -2.12 -4.87 -24.17
N LEU A 339 -1.72 -3.99 -23.23
CA LEU A 339 -0.32 -3.65 -23.05
C LEU A 339 0.50 -4.81 -22.49
N GLU A 340 -0.04 -5.56 -21.52
CA GLU A 340 0.66 -6.70 -20.92
C GLU A 340 0.80 -7.87 -21.89
N GLU A 341 -0.21 -8.15 -22.73
CA GLU A 341 -0.17 -9.25 -23.67
C GLU A 341 0.67 -8.96 -24.93
N THR A 342 0.74 -7.71 -25.37
CA THR A 342 1.32 -7.36 -26.66
C THR A 342 2.68 -6.65 -26.58
N LEU A 343 3.03 -6.00 -25.47
CA LEU A 343 4.37 -5.44 -25.25
C LEU A 343 5.18 -6.37 -24.34
N TYR A 344 6.25 -6.97 -24.89
CA TYR A 344 7.02 -7.98 -24.15
C TYR A 344 8.13 -7.35 -23.33
N LEU A 345 7.74 -6.44 -22.43
CA LEU A 345 8.59 -5.86 -21.41
C LEU A 345 8.92 -6.88 -20.30
N ASP A 346 10.02 -6.66 -19.58
CA ASP A 346 10.29 -7.35 -18.31
C ASP A 346 9.28 -6.88 -17.24
N PRO A 347 8.28 -7.70 -16.86
CA PRO A 347 7.18 -7.25 -15.99
C PRO A 347 7.63 -6.98 -14.57
N ARG A 348 8.81 -7.48 -14.15
CA ARG A 348 9.36 -7.18 -12.83
C ARG A 348 10.07 -5.84 -12.78
N LYS A 349 10.74 -5.43 -13.85
CA LYS A 349 11.59 -4.24 -13.87
C LYS A 349 11.01 -3.07 -14.64
N GLU A 350 10.23 -3.34 -15.69
CA GLU A 350 9.79 -2.35 -16.67
C GLU A 350 8.27 -2.15 -16.72
N GLN A 351 7.51 -2.82 -15.82
CA GLN A 351 6.05 -2.74 -15.76
C GLN A 351 5.52 -1.30 -15.67
N TRP A 352 6.33 -0.40 -15.07
CA TRP A 352 5.94 1.00 -14.92
C TRP A 352 5.58 1.68 -16.26
N LEU A 353 6.16 1.23 -17.39
CA LEU A 353 5.86 1.82 -18.70
C LEU A 353 4.44 1.44 -19.15
N ASN A 354 4.03 0.18 -18.99
CA ASN A 354 2.65 -0.23 -19.25
C ASN A 354 1.67 0.54 -18.35
N ASP A 355 2.00 0.64 -17.06
CA ASP A 355 1.20 1.40 -16.10
C ASP A 355 1.14 2.90 -16.44
N ALA A 356 2.23 3.49 -16.96
CA ALA A 356 2.28 4.89 -17.39
C ALA A 356 1.34 5.14 -18.56
N ILE A 357 1.44 4.32 -19.62
CA ILE A 357 0.60 4.43 -20.82
C ILE A 357 -0.88 4.23 -20.45
N ALA A 358 -1.19 3.14 -19.69
CA ALA A 358 -2.56 2.85 -19.30
C ALA A 358 -3.19 3.99 -18.48
N ASN A 359 -2.51 4.49 -17.45
CA ASN A 359 -3.05 5.55 -16.60
C ASN A 359 -3.09 6.91 -17.33
N TYR A 360 -2.13 7.21 -18.20
CA TYR A 360 -2.17 8.40 -19.04
C TYR A 360 -3.41 8.39 -19.95
N LEU A 361 -3.69 7.26 -20.62
CA LEU A 361 -4.87 7.12 -21.47
C LEU A 361 -6.18 7.15 -20.65
N MET A 362 -6.19 6.60 -19.43
CA MET A 362 -7.35 6.75 -18.54
C MET A 362 -7.61 8.19 -18.13
N ILE A 363 -6.55 8.97 -17.86
CA ILE A 363 -6.66 10.41 -17.58
C ILE A 363 -7.23 11.12 -18.80
N ALA A 364 -6.70 10.84 -20.00
CA ALA A 364 -7.16 11.42 -21.25
C ALA A 364 -8.63 11.07 -21.57
N TYR A 365 -9.06 9.82 -21.31
CA TYR A 365 -10.44 9.40 -21.49
C TYR A 365 -11.42 10.18 -20.62
N VAL A 366 -11.08 10.38 -19.35
CA VAL A 366 -11.91 11.17 -18.43
C VAL A 366 -11.92 12.64 -18.84
N GLU A 367 -10.80 13.21 -19.28
CA GLU A 367 -10.74 14.60 -19.79
C GLU A 367 -11.59 14.80 -21.06
N GLU A 368 -11.65 13.79 -21.97
CA GLU A 368 -12.40 13.87 -23.22
C GLU A 368 -13.91 13.64 -23.01
N PHE A 369 -14.31 12.61 -22.24
CA PHE A 369 -15.71 12.18 -22.17
C PHE A 369 -16.42 12.54 -20.87
N TYR A 370 -15.68 12.84 -19.78
CA TYR A 370 -16.21 13.09 -18.44
C TYR A 370 -15.52 14.25 -17.72
N PRO A 371 -15.33 15.44 -18.38
CA PRO A 371 -14.52 16.54 -17.81
C PRO A 371 -15.06 17.06 -16.47
N ASP A 372 -16.38 17.00 -16.27
CA ASP A 372 -17.04 17.49 -15.04
C ASP A 372 -17.15 16.45 -13.93
N GLN A 373 -16.65 15.22 -14.17
CA GLN A 373 -16.76 14.16 -13.18
C GLN A 373 -15.97 14.50 -11.91
N LYS A 374 -16.68 14.60 -10.78
CA LYS A 374 -16.05 14.89 -9.48
C LYS A 374 -15.52 13.62 -8.82
N LEU A 375 -14.45 13.80 -8.01
CA LEU A 375 -13.83 12.72 -7.24
C LEU A 375 -14.82 12.04 -6.28
N LEU A 376 -15.70 12.83 -5.64
CA LEU A 376 -16.76 12.31 -4.78
C LEU A 376 -18.08 11.99 -5.55
N GLY A 377 -18.08 12.07 -6.88
CA GLY A 377 -19.27 11.79 -7.70
C GLY A 377 -20.50 12.57 -7.22
N LYS A 378 -21.63 11.86 -7.07
CA LYS A 378 -22.90 12.45 -6.59
C LYS A 378 -22.83 13.00 -5.17
N LEU A 379 -21.94 12.48 -4.32
CA LEU A 379 -21.74 12.99 -2.95
C LEU A 379 -21.28 14.46 -2.96
N SER A 380 -20.60 14.91 -4.01
CA SER A 380 -20.16 16.30 -4.14
C SER A 380 -21.31 17.34 -4.16
N LYS A 381 -22.54 16.90 -4.47
CA LYS A 381 -23.73 17.75 -4.55
C LYS A 381 -24.47 17.85 -3.22
N ILE A 382 -24.16 17.01 -2.22
CA ILE A 382 -24.84 16.99 -0.92
C ILE A 382 -24.51 18.29 -0.16
N TRP A 383 -25.56 18.92 0.42
CA TRP A 383 -25.49 20.24 1.07
C TRP A 383 -24.31 20.39 2.05
N GLY A 384 -24.11 19.46 2.96
CA GLY A 384 -22.98 19.53 3.93
C GLY A 384 -21.60 19.26 3.30
N ILE A 385 -21.54 18.40 2.27
CA ILE A 385 -20.30 17.93 1.65
C ILE A 385 -19.76 18.92 0.61
N ARG A 386 -20.63 19.61 -0.15
CA ARG A 386 -20.24 20.49 -1.27
C ARG A 386 -19.31 21.63 -0.90
N SER A 387 -19.26 22.02 0.39
CA SER A 387 -18.39 23.10 0.90
C SER A 387 -16.92 22.67 1.00
N PHE A 388 -16.65 21.37 1.14
CA PHE A 388 -15.30 20.83 1.26
C PHE A 388 -14.55 20.92 -0.06
N ASN A 389 -13.23 21.12 0.02
CA ASN A 389 -12.36 21.11 -1.15
C ASN A 389 -12.35 19.74 -1.85
N LEU A 390 -12.34 18.65 -1.06
CA LEU A 390 -12.41 17.30 -1.59
C LEU A 390 -13.62 17.07 -2.50
N ALA A 391 -14.76 17.70 -2.21
CA ALA A 391 -15.96 17.60 -3.04
C ALA A 391 -15.85 18.37 -4.36
N LYS A 392 -14.98 19.37 -4.42
CA LYS A 392 -14.73 20.19 -5.61
C LYS A 392 -13.73 19.57 -6.57
N MET A 393 -12.88 18.67 -6.07
CA MET A 393 -11.85 18.00 -6.86
C MET A 393 -12.46 17.22 -8.02
N GLY A 394 -11.83 17.33 -9.20
CA GLY A 394 -12.15 16.51 -10.36
C GLY A 394 -11.70 15.05 -10.15
N PHE A 395 -12.25 14.15 -10.94
CA PHE A 395 -11.93 12.72 -10.81
C PHE A 395 -10.42 12.45 -11.02
N ASN A 396 -9.80 13.12 -11.98
CA ASN A 396 -8.38 12.95 -12.27
C ASN A 396 -7.43 13.50 -11.18
N GLU A 397 -7.92 14.35 -10.29
CA GLU A 397 -7.12 14.82 -9.15
C GLU A 397 -6.80 13.72 -8.12
N GLN A 398 -7.43 12.53 -8.23
CA GLN A 398 -7.06 11.37 -7.43
C GLN A 398 -5.62 10.91 -7.67
N TYR A 399 -5.11 11.06 -8.89
CA TYR A 399 -3.75 10.62 -9.24
C TYR A 399 -2.66 11.37 -8.45
N PRO A 400 -2.60 12.71 -8.50
CA PRO A 400 -1.66 13.45 -7.65
C PRO A 400 -1.98 13.30 -6.16
N PHE A 401 -3.25 13.24 -5.75
CA PHE A 401 -3.65 13.13 -4.36
C PHE A 401 -3.09 11.85 -3.70
N VAL A 402 -3.26 10.70 -4.34
CA VAL A 402 -2.77 9.41 -3.81
C VAL A 402 -1.25 9.35 -3.83
N TYR A 403 -0.61 9.76 -4.92
CA TYR A 403 0.85 9.80 -5.00
C TYR A 403 1.45 10.69 -3.90
N LEU A 404 0.96 11.91 -3.73
CA LEU A 404 1.41 12.82 -2.68
C LEU A 404 1.11 12.27 -1.28
N GLY A 405 0.04 11.49 -1.12
CA GLY A 405 -0.27 10.80 0.13
C GLY A 405 0.83 9.83 0.56
N LEU A 406 1.47 9.15 -0.39
CA LEU A 406 2.61 8.27 -0.16
C LEU A 406 3.92 9.06 -0.01
N ALA A 407 4.18 10.00 -0.89
CA ALA A 407 5.37 10.83 -0.86
C ALA A 407 5.50 11.61 0.47
N ARG A 408 4.42 12.21 0.95
CA ARG A 408 4.40 12.94 2.24
C ARG A 408 4.49 12.05 3.48
N LYS A 409 4.41 10.72 3.31
CA LYS A 409 4.75 9.73 4.34
C LYS A 409 6.16 9.15 4.15
N ASN A 410 6.89 9.65 3.15
CA ASN A 410 8.21 9.16 2.77
C ASN A 410 8.19 7.67 2.34
N LEU A 411 7.13 7.25 1.64
CA LEU A 411 6.88 5.88 1.19
C LEU A 411 6.89 5.72 -0.34
N ASP A 412 7.09 6.81 -1.08
CA ASP A 412 7.26 6.75 -2.53
C ASP A 412 8.55 6.03 -2.91
N GLN A 413 8.53 5.35 -4.05
CA GLN A 413 9.66 4.59 -4.59
C GLN A 413 9.88 5.01 -6.05
N PRO A 414 11.12 4.88 -6.59
CA PRO A 414 11.38 5.07 -8.01
C PRO A 414 10.47 4.20 -8.88
N LEU A 415 10.10 4.65 -10.07
CA LEU A 415 9.27 3.87 -10.98
C LEU A 415 9.97 2.58 -11.46
N ILE A 416 11.30 2.61 -11.54
CA ILE A 416 12.13 1.44 -11.91
C ILE A 416 12.31 0.42 -10.78
N THR A 417 11.76 0.66 -9.58
CA THR A 417 11.85 -0.32 -8.50
C THR A 417 11.19 -1.62 -8.94
N PRO A 418 11.89 -2.76 -8.81
CA PRO A 418 11.32 -4.06 -9.17
C PRO A 418 9.98 -4.30 -8.50
N ASN A 419 9.01 -4.84 -9.24
CA ASN A 419 7.63 -5.00 -8.80
C ASN A 419 7.52 -5.81 -7.50
N ASP A 420 8.39 -6.83 -7.32
CA ASP A 420 8.47 -7.64 -6.09
C ASP A 420 9.14 -6.94 -4.90
N SER A 421 9.67 -5.73 -5.11
CA SER A 421 10.33 -4.89 -4.10
C SER A 421 9.52 -3.62 -3.76
N LEU A 422 8.39 -3.42 -4.42
CA LEU A 422 7.45 -2.35 -4.11
C LEU A 422 6.63 -2.69 -2.86
N ILE A 423 6.40 -1.71 -1.99
CA ILE A 423 5.35 -1.83 -0.98
C ILE A 423 3.98 -1.97 -1.66
N VAL A 424 3.04 -2.65 -1.03
CA VAL A 424 1.73 -2.96 -1.63
C VAL A 424 1.00 -1.72 -2.13
N ALA A 425 1.08 -0.60 -1.40
CA ALA A 425 0.45 0.66 -1.81
C ALA A 425 1.04 1.23 -3.11
N ASN A 426 2.36 1.13 -3.31
CA ASN A 426 3.02 1.54 -4.54
C ASN A 426 2.73 0.58 -5.68
N GLN A 427 2.82 -0.73 -5.42
CA GLN A 427 2.54 -1.76 -6.42
C GLN A 427 1.11 -1.64 -6.99
N LYS A 428 0.12 -1.44 -6.12
CA LYS A 428 -1.29 -1.41 -6.54
C LYS A 428 -1.74 -0.05 -7.07
N VAL A 429 -1.21 1.05 -6.55
CA VAL A 429 -1.74 2.40 -6.84
C VAL A 429 -0.63 3.45 -7.01
N GLY A 430 0.27 3.61 -6.04
CA GLY A 430 1.15 4.78 -5.96
C GLY A 430 2.06 4.96 -7.17
N ASN A 431 2.81 3.91 -7.55
CA ASN A 431 3.71 3.96 -8.70
C ASN A 431 2.93 4.02 -10.02
N LYS A 432 1.80 3.31 -10.12
CA LYS A 432 0.93 3.35 -11.32
C LYS A 432 0.42 4.77 -11.57
N TYR A 433 -0.04 5.45 -10.53
CA TYR A 433 -0.52 6.83 -10.62
C TYR A 433 0.63 7.81 -10.89
N LYS A 434 1.78 7.65 -10.20
CA LYS A 434 3.00 8.44 -10.48
C LYS A 434 3.42 8.31 -11.94
N ALA A 435 3.36 7.12 -12.50
CA ALA A 435 3.76 6.85 -13.89
C ALA A 435 2.84 7.57 -14.90
N GLY A 436 1.51 7.47 -14.75
CA GLY A 436 0.54 8.17 -15.61
C GLY A 436 0.62 9.69 -15.48
N LEU A 437 0.80 10.20 -14.26
CA LEU A 437 1.04 11.62 -14.01
C LEU A 437 2.31 12.10 -14.68
N GLY A 438 3.37 11.30 -14.71
CA GLY A 438 4.62 11.63 -15.36
C GLY A 438 4.43 11.91 -16.84
N LEU A 439 3.71 11.06 -17.56
CA LEU A 439 3.38 11.30 -18.97
C LEU A 439 2.48 12.52 -19.16
N SER A 440 1.49 12.75 -18.27
CA SER A 440 0.64 13.94 -18.29
C SER A 440 1.45 15.22 -18.06
N TYR A 441 2.44 15.18 -17.16
CA TYR A 441 3.36 16.29 -16.92
C TYR A 441 4.24 16.55 -18.15
N LEU A 442 4.83 15.50 -18.72
CA LEU A 442 5.61 15.60 -19.94
C LEU A 442 4.78 16.19 -21.10
N ALA A 443 3.55 15.70 -21.28
CA ALA A 443 2.61 16.20 -22.28
C ALA A 443 2.26 17.67 -22.09
N SER A 444 2.17 18.14 -20.85
CA SER A 444 1.96 19.58 -20.55
C SER A 444 3.18 20.44 -20.89
N TYR A 445 4.39 19.86 -20.84
CA TYR A 445 5.64 20.56 -21.12
C TYR A 445 6.00 20.58 -22.62
N ILE A 446 5.96 19.42 -23.31
CA ILE A 446 6.37 19.32 -24.72
C ILE A 446 5.21 19.38 -25.72
N GLY A 447 3.97 19.34 -25.25
CA GLY A 447 2.75 19.29 -26.05
C GLY A 447 2.10 17.91 -26.07
N LYS A 448 0.78 17.86 -25.83
CA LYS A 448 0.01 16.62 -25.73
C LYS A 448 0.12 15.76 -26.99
N GLY A 449 -0.01 16.37 -28.19
CA GLY A 449 0.03 15.65 -29.47
C GLY A 449 1.34 14.88 -29.70
N LYS A 450 2.47 15.38 -29.23
CA LYS A 450 3.78 14.71 -29.35
C LYS A 450 3.86 13.46 -28.48
N VAL A 451 3.32 13.50 -27.27
CA VAL A 451 3.28 12.35 -26.38
C VAL A 451 2.30 11.31 -26.91
N ASP A 452 1.10 11.73 -27.35
CA ASP A 452 0.10 10.84 -27.93
C ASP A 452 0.63 10.09 -29.14
N GLU A 453 1.28 10.80 -30.07
CA GLU A 453 1.88 10.21 -31.29
C GLU A 453 3.06 9.29 -30.95
N SER A 454 3.86 9.64 -29.94
CA SER A 454 4.97 8.80 -29.49
C SER A 454 4.48 7.49 -28.88
N ILE A 455 3.41 7.51 -28.10
CA ILE A 455 2.77 6.30 -27.52
C ILE A 455 2.24 5.42 -28.64
N LYS A 456 1.50 6.01 -29.58
CA LYS A 456 0.93 5.29 -30.72
C LYS A 456 2.00 4.64 -31.59
N THR A 457 3.02 5.41 -31.98
CA THR A 457 4.17 4.94 -32.75
C THR A 457 4.91 3.82 -32.04
N PHE A 458 5.17 3.99 -30.74
CA PHE A 458 5.82 2.98 -29.91
C PHE A 458 5.03 1.67 -29.91
N TYR A 459 3.72 1.74 -29.62
CA TYR A 459 2.87 0.57 -29.57
C TYR A 459 2.80 -0.14 -30.92
N GLN A 460 2.56 0.59 -32.01
CA GLN A 460 2.43 0.00 -33.35
C GLN A 460 3.73 -0.64 -33.86
N TYR A 461 4.88 -0.06 -33.51
CA TYR A 461 6.16 -0.58 -33.98
C TYR A 461 6.64 -1.80 -33.17
N TYR A 462 6.36 -1.81 -31.85
CA TYR A 462 6.89 -2.84 -30.96
C TYR A 462 5.87 -3.88 -30.51
N GLN A 463 4.61 -3.79 -30.90
CA GLN A 463 3.64 -4.82 -30.56
C GLN A 463 4.11 -6.22 -30.99
N LEU A 464 3.89 -7.21 -30.12
CA LEU A 464 4.32 -8.60 -30.26
C LEU A 464 5.85 -8.78 -30.39
N ASN A 465 6.64 -7.84 -29.92
CA ASN A 465 8.10 -7.95 -29.90
C ASN A 465 8.67 -7.70 -28.50
N ARG A 466 9.87 -8.22 -28.25
CA ARG A 466 10.64 -7.82 -27.08
C ARG A 466 10.97 -6.35 -27.17
N VAL A 467 10.71 -5.62 -26.10
CA VAL A 467 10.89 -4.18 -26.02
C VAL A 467 11.46 -3.80 -24.66
N ARG A 468 12.17 -2.69 -24.61
CA ARG A 468 12.73 -2.10 -23.40
C ARG A 468 12.27 -0.66 -23.26
N VAL A 469 12.32 -0.15 -22.04
CA VAL A 469 12.03 1.27 -21.77
C VAL A 469 12.86 2.21 -22.62
N LEU A 470 14.12 1.86 -22.92
CA LEU A 470 15.01 2.66 -23.79
C LEU A 470 14.48 2.85 -25.20
N ASP A 471 13.70 1.91 -25.72
CA ASP A 471 13.09 2.02 -27.04
C ASP A 471 12.00 3.11 -27.04
N PHE A 472 11.19 3.18 -25.99
CA PHE A 472 10.21 4.25 -25.78
C PHE A 472 10.88 5.61 -25.55
N GLU A 473 11.93 5.66 -24.74
CA GLU A 473 12.73 6.87 -24.50
C GLU A 473 13.29 7.43 -25.81
N SER A 474 13.79 6.56 -26.68
CA SER A 474 14.34 6.96 -27.99
C SER A 474 13.29 7.57 -28.91
N ILE A 475 12.05 7.07 -28.88
CA ILE A 475 10.93 7.64 -29.66
C ILE A 475 10.53 9.00 -29.11
N LEU A 476 10.35 9.11 -27.79
CA LEU A 476 10.00 10.37 -27.13
C LEU A 476 11.05 11.47 -27.39
N LYS A 477 12.33 11.14 -27.25
CA LYS A 477 13.42 12.10 -27.49
C LYS A 477 13.46 12.61 -28.94
N ARG A 478 13.11 11.77 -29.91
CA ARG A 478 13.00 12.18 -31.34
C ARG A 478 11.80 13.07 -31.60
N SER A 479 10.72 12.90 -30.86
CA SER A 479 9.49 13.69 -31.03
C SER A 479 9.52 15.02 -30.27
N ALA A 480 10.38 15.13 -29.25
CA ALA A 480 10.48 16.33 -28.42
C ALA A 480 11.40 17.36 -29.05
N ASP A 481 10.97 18.65 -29.14
CA ASP A 481 11.82 19.78 -29.53
C ASP A 481 12.70 20.28 -28.38
N GLN A 482 12.42 19.82 -27.15
CA GLN A 482 13.06 20.25 -25.91
C GLN A 482 13.79 19.07 -25.27
N ASP A 483 14.78 19.37 -24.43
CA ASP A 483 15.42 18.35 -23.61
C ASP A 483 14.42 17.74 -22.61
N ILE A 484 14.31 16.43 -22.66
CA ILE A 484 13.46 15.62 -21.77
C ILE A 484 14.27 14.64 -20.90
N ASP A 485 15.57 14.75 -20.81
CA ASP A 485 16.42 13.89 -19.98
C ASP A 485 16.03 13.94 -18.51
N TRP A 486 15.55 15.09 -18.04
CA TRP A 486 14.99 15.25 -16.70
C TRP A 486 13.87 14.26 -16.40
N PHE A 487 13.06 13.90 -17.42
CA PHE A 487 11.92 12.99 -17.23
C PHE A 487 12.42 11.60 -16.82
N PHE A 488 13.38 11.06 -17.52
CA PHE A 488 13.94 9.76 -17.19
C PHE A 488 14.82 9.84 -15.94
N ASN A 489 15.81 10.73 -15.90
CA ASN A 489 16.83 10.77 -14.86
C ASN A 489 16.29 11.20 -13.49
N ASN A 490 15.42 12.22 -13.45
CA ASN A 490 14.98 12.84 -12.20
C ASN A 490 13.56 12.42 -11.78
N TYR A 491 12.71 12.00 -12.73
CA TYR A 491 11.35 11.60 -12.41
C TYR A 491 11.16 10.08 -12.40
N VAL A 492 11.62 9.36 -13.42
CA VAL A 492 11.44 7.90 -13.56
C VAL A 492 12.43 7.13 -12.68
N TYR A 493 13.73 7.42 -12.82
CA TYR A 493 14.81 6.65 -12.19
C TYR A 493 15.08 7.05 -10.75
N SER A 494 14.38 8.05 -10.23
CA SER A 494 14.58 8.52 -8.87
C SER A 494 13.28 8.69 -8.08
N ASP A 495 13.43 8.75 -6.75
CA ASP A 495 12.38 9.12 -5.80
C ASP A 495 12.55 10.55 -5.27
N ARG A 496 13.29 11.37 -6.03
CA ARG A 496 13.56 12.76 -5.65
C ARG A 496 12.26 13.58 -5.64
N ILE A 497 12.16 14.41 -4.64
CA ILE A 497 10.99 15.27 -4.42
C ILE A 497 11.10 16.51 -5.30
N ILE A 498 10.01 16.90 -5.95
CA ILE A 498 9.87 18.16 -6.68
C ILE A 498 9.27 19.19 -5.72
N ASP A 499 9.99 20.26 -5.43
CA ASP A 499 9.53 21.35 -4.56
C ASP A 499 10.20 22.68 -4.93
N TYR A 500 9.44 23.59 -5.50
CA TYR A 500 9.89 24.92 -5.90
C TYR A 500 9.19 26.01 -5.10
N LYS A 501 9.76 27.22 -5.07
CA LYS A 501 9.07 28.41 -4.58
C LYS A 501 9.49 29.68 -5.28
N ILE A 502 8.65 30.67 -5.27
CA ILE A 502 8.98 32.03 -5.67
C ILE A 502 9.64 32.73 -4.46
N LYS A 503 10.99 32.88 -4.51
CA LYS A 503 11.76 33.46 -3.40
C LYS A 503 11.57 34.95 -3.31
N LYS A 504 11.72 35.68 -4.44
CA LYS A 504 11.67 37.14 -4.51
C LYS A 504 11.13 37.61 -5.84
N VAL A 505 10.41 38.71 -5.82
CA VAL A 505 9.97 39.43 -7.02
C VAL A 505 10.36 40.91 -6.85
N LYS A 506 11.02 41.45 -7.87
CA LYS A 506 11.23 42.89 -8.03
C LYS A 506 10.41 43.36 -9.23
N LYS A 507 9.68 44.47 -9.08
CA LYS A 507 8.86 45.06 -10.13
C LYS A 507 9.59 46.23 -10.75
N THR A 508 9.50 46.34 -12.04
CA THR A 508 9.77 47.56 -12.80
C THR A 508 8.47 48.00 -13.50
N GLU A 509 8.52 49.08 -14.25
CA GLU A 509 7.35 49.56 -15.01
C GLU A 509 6.88 48.48 -16.01
N ASP A 510 7.80 47.91 -16.76
CA ASP A 510 7.53 47.00 -17.89
C ASP A 510 7.86 45.52 -17.61
N SER A 511 8.48 45.19 -16.49
CA SER A 511 8.95 43.84 -16.24
C SER A 511 8.85 43.39 -14.77
N LEU A 512 8.89 42.08 -14.60
CA LEU A 512 8.99 41.40 -13.31
C LEU A 512 10.28 40.60 -13.28
N LYS A 513 11.17 40.90 -12.35
CA LYS A 513 12.38 40.12 -12.07
C LYS A 513 12.14 39.16 -10.93
N ILE A 514 12.08 37.88 -11.24
CA ILE A 514 11.58 36.81 -10.36
C ILE A 514 12.73 35.87 -10.03
N THR A 515 12.97 35.61 -8.75
CA THR A 515 13.92 34.60 -8.29
C THR A 515 13.15 33.35 -7.88
N LEU A 516 13.32 32.28 -8.65
CA LEU A 516 12.81 30.94 -8.38
C LEU A 516 13.85 30.16 -7.59
N LYS A 517 13.39 29.39 -6.60
CA LYS A 517 14.24 28.54 -5.77
C LYS A 517 13.74 27.08 -5.83
N ASN A 518 14.66 26.18 -6.20
CA ASN A 518 14.50 24.74 -6.05
C ASN A 518 14.91 24.35 -4.63
N LYS A 519 13.99 23.77 -3.85
CA LYS A 519 14.20 23.48 -2.43
C LYS A 519 14.87 22.12 -2.19
N GLU A 520 14.58 21.15 -3.04
CA GLU A 520 15.02 19.76 -2.90
C GLU A 520 16.10 19.35 -3.91
N GLY A 521 16.47 20.25 -4.83
CA GLY A 521 17.53 20.04 -5.82
C GLY A 521 17.14 19.11 -6.99
N THR A 522 15.86 18.77 -7.13
CA THR A 522 15.38 17.99 -8.27
C THR A 522 15.16 18.91 -9.45
N VAL A 523 16.01 18.81 -10.45
CA VAL A 523 15.99 19.69 -11.64
C VAL A 523 14.97 19.18 -12.63
N VAL A 524 13.80 19.82 -12.68
CA VAL A 524 12.71 19.55 -13.64
C VAL A 524 12.08 20.86 -14.09
N PRO A 525 11.43 20.93 -15.26
CA PRO A 525 10.71 22.13 -15.70
C PRO A 525 9.57 22.49 -14.75
N ILE A 526 9.42 23.77 -14.44
CA ILE A 526 8.33 24.28 -13.61
C ILE A 526 7.51 25.32 -14.37
N SER A 527 6.18 25.18 -14.32
CA SER A 527 5.25 26.17 -14.88
C SER A 527 4.99 27.29 -13.89
N MET A 528 4.91 28.52 -14.37
CA MET A 528 4.53 29.71 -13.63
C MET A 528 3.42 30.45 -14.36
N PHE A 529 2.41 30.87 -13.60
CA PHE A 529 1.25 31.58 -14.08
C PHE A 529 1.19 32.98 -13.47
N GLY A 530 0.84 33.95 -14.28
CA GLY A 530 0.40 35.25 -13.81
C GLY A 530 -1.11 35.32 -13.73
N LEU A 531 -1.62 35.80 -12.61
CA LEU A 531 -3.06 35.95 -12.36
C LEU A 531 -3.43 37.42 -12.16
N SER A 532 -4.55 37.84 -12.77
CA SER A 532 -5.25 39.10 -12.51
C SER A 532 -6.72 38.80 -12.29
N ASN A 533 -7.33 39.27 -11.18
CA ASN A 533 -8.70 38.94 -10.79
C ASN A 533 -9.03 37.45 -10.83
N ASP A 534 -8.07 36.62 -10.36
CA ASP A 534 -8.12 35.15 -10.37
C ASP A 534 -8.15 34.51 -11.80
N SER A 535 -8.01 35.31 -12.88
CA SER A 535 -7.90 34.83 -14.26
C SER A 535 -6.44 34.73 -14.69
N ILE A 536 -6.09 33.73 -15.52
CA ILE A 536 -4.76 33.54 -16.06
C ILE A 536 -4.49 34.57 -17.15
N VAL A 537 -3.47 35.41 -16.97
CA VAL A 537 -3.03 36.42 -17.96
C VAL A 537 -1.71 36.07 -18.61
N SER A 538 -0.90 35.19 -17.99
CA SER A 538 0.35 34.72 -18.55
C SER A 538 0.71 33.34 -18.06
N LYS A 539 1.45 32.56 -18.89
CA LYS A 539 1.98 31.23 -18.55
C LYS A 539 3.39 31.08 -19.11
N TYR A 540 4.33 30.68 -18.29
CA TYR A 540 5.73 30.47 -18.64
C TYR A 540 6.21 29.11 -18.13
N TRP A 541 7.19 28.51 -18.83
CA TRP A 541 7.94 27.36 -18.38
C TRP A 541 9.39 27.73 -18.13
N PHE A 542 9.96 27.23 -17.04
CA PHE A 542 11.35 27.41 -16.68
C PHE A 542 11.99 26.06 -16.38
N SER A 543 13.11 25.77 -17.04
CA SER A 543 13.91 24.55 -16.88
C SER A 543 15.28 24.88 -16.28
N ASN A 544 16.06 23.86 -15.95
CA ASN A 544 17.46 23.97 -15.51
C ASN A 544 17.65 24.87 -14.28
N ILE A 545 16.81 24.71 -13.27
CA ILE A 545 16.92 25.40 -11.97
C ILE A 545 17.51 24.43 -10.96
N GLU A 546 18.84 24.48 -10.76
CA GLU A 546 19.53 23.63 -9.79
C GLU A 546 19.27 24.07 -8.35
N LYS A 547 19.56 25.33 -8.01
CA LYS A 547 19.33 25.90 -6.68
C LYS A 547 18.44 27.12 -6.74
N GLU A 548 18.88 28.16 -7.43
CA GLU A 548 18.16 29.41 -7.63
C GLU A 548 18.43 29.95 -9.05
N ARG A 549 17.38 30.49 -9.67
CA ARG A 549 17.47 31.15 -10.97
C ARG A 549 16.64 32.41 -10.95
N THR A 550 17.20 33.52 -11.42
CA THR A 550 16.49 34.78 -11.60
C THR A 550 16.13 34.94 -13.07
N VAL A 551 14.85 35.11 -13.35
CA VAL A 551 14.26 35.31 -14.68
C VAL A 551 13.55 36.63 -14.74
N THR A 552 13.53 37.24 -15.93
CA THR A 552 12.78 38.47 -16.18
C THR A 552 11.70 38.18 -17.20
N ILE A 553 10.46 38.56 -16.92
CA ILE A 553 9.32 38.43 -17.81
C ILE A 553 8.66 39.78 -18.02
N PRO A 554 7.95 39.99 -19.13
CA PRO A 554 7.11 41.18 -19.33
C PRO A 554 6.04 41.25 -18.26
N ARG A 555 5.60 42.44 -17.89
CA ARG A 555 4.52 42.71 -16.95
C ARG A 555 3.20 42.83 -17.72
N ASN A 556 2.25 41.89 -17.42
CA ASN A 556 0.95 41.81 -18.05
C ASN A 556 -0.19 42.08 -17.05
N ASN A 557 -0.03 43.09 -16.18
CA ASN A 557 -0.97 43.46 -15.13
C ASN A 557 -1.26 42.32 -14.12
N GLU A 558 -0.30 41.44 -13.91
CA GLU A 558 -0.42 40.39 -12.89
C GLU A 558 -0.53 41.00 -11.49
N GLU A 559 -1.48 40.49 -10.71
CA GLU A 559 -1.64 40.76 -9.28
C GLU A 559 -0.92 39.73 -8.41
N ARG A 560 -0.81 38.51 -8.96
CA ARG A 560 -0.18 37.36 -8.29
C ARG A 560 0.58 36.50 -9.28
N LEU A 561 1.67 35.91 -8.81
CA LEU A 561 2.39 34.85 -9.52
C LEU A 561 2.21 33.52 -8.78
N VAL A 562 2.02 32.45 -9.53
CA VAL A 562 1.77 31.12 -8.97
C VAL A 562 2.54 30.07 -9.75
N LEU A 563 3.32 29.24 -9.06
CA LEU A 563 3.92 28.04 -9.67
C LEU A 563 2.89 26.92 -9.72
N ASN A 564 2.90 26.14 -10.83
CA ASN A 564 2.07 24.93 -10.99
C ASN A 564 0.60 25.17 -10.67
N TYR A 565 0.03 26.26 -11.17
CA TYR A 565 -1.37 26.63 -10.89
C TYR A 565 -2.36 25.58 -11.41
N ASP A 566 -2.09 24.97 -12.54
CA ASP A 566 -2.88 23.90 -13.16
C ASP A 566 -2.67 22.52 -12.52
N GLN A 567 -1.81 22.42 -11.53
CA GLN A 567 -1.50 21.22 -10.74
C GLN A 567 -1.06 20.00 -11.57
N LYS A 568 -0.51 20.21 -12.75
CA LYS A 568 -0.02 19.13 -13.62
C LYS A 568 1.31 18.54 -13.13
N ILE A 569 2.07 19.27 -12.32
CA ILE A 569 3.33 18.83 -11.75
C ILE A 569 3.07 18.26 -10.36
N PRO A 570 3.48 17.01 -10.03
CA PRO A 570 3.28 16.40 -8.72
C PRO A 570 4.23 16.99 -7.67
N GLU A 571 4.09 18.27 -7.39
CA GLU A 571 4.93 19.03 -6.49
C GLU A 571 4.57 18.78 -5.03
N PHE A 572 5.58 18.49 -4.20
CA PHE A 572 5.40 18.04 -2.81
C PHE A 572 4.74 19.09 -1.92
N ASN A 573 5.11 20.37 -2.09
CA ASN A 573 4.57 21.46 -1.31
C ASN A 573 4.12 22.64 -2.18
N GLN A 574 2.82 22.75 -2.43
CA GLN A 574 2.23 23.84 -3.22
C GLN A 574 1.84 25.07 -2.37
N ARG A 575 2.08 25.04 -1.06
CA ARG A 575 1.67 26.13 -0.17
C ARG A 575 2.47 27.41 -0.33
N ASP A 576 3.73 27.31 -0.72
CA ASP A 576 4.65 28.42 -0.92
C ASP A 576 4.89 28.81 -2.39
N ASN A 577 4.07 28.26 -3.31
CA ASN A 577 4.09 28.56 -4.74
C ASN A 577 3.54 29.95 -5.09
N TRP A 578 2.85 30.59 -4.14
CA TRP A 578 2.12 31.82 -4.36
C TRP A 578 2.96 33.06 -3.97
N LYS A 579 2.91 34.10 -4.81
CA LYS A 579 3.53 35.38 -4.54
C LYS A 579 2.58 36.52 -4.93
N SER A 580 2.10 37.28 -3.96
CA SER A 580 1.35 38.50 -4.22
C SER A 580 2.27 39.60 -4.71
N LEU A 581 1.81 40.37 -5.69
CA LEU A 581 2.43 41.56 -6.22
C LEU A 581 1.82 42.85 -5.64
N GLY A 582 0.83 42.73 -4.71
CA GLY A 582 0.25 43.88 -3.97
C GLY A 582 1.16 44.43 -2.88
N GLY A 583 0.66 45.41 -2.10
CA GLY A 583 1.39 46.00 -0.99
C GLY A 583 1.66 45.07 0.19
N PHE A 584 2.31 45.57 1.23
CA PHE A 584 2.74 44.80 2.42
C PHE A 584 1.61 44.07 3.12
N LEU A 585 0.38 44.62 3.13
CA LEU A 585 -0.79 44.00 3.76
C LEU A 585 -1.50 42.97 2.89
N SER A 586 -1.14 42.80 1.61
CA SER A 586 -1.74 41.79 0.74
C SER A 586 -1.09 40.44 1.00
N GLY A 587 -1.73 39.59 1.78
CA GLY A 587 -1.28 38.23 2.03
C GLY A 587 -1.19 37.40 0.71
N ASN A 588 -0.23 36.47 0.64
CA ASN A 588 -0.07 35.62 -0.55
C ASN A 588 -1.33 34.77 -0.82
N LYS A 589 -2.00 34.31 0.24
CA LYS A 589 -3.25 33.53 0.16
C LYS A 589 -4.23 33.99 1.25
N LYS A 590 -5.51 33.97 0.91
CA LYS A 590 -6.60 34.29 1.85
C LYS A 590 -6.72 33.21 2.93
N LEU A 591 -7.11 33.60 4.16
CA LEU A 591 -7.40 32.68 5.24
C LEU A 591 -8.79 32.05 5.01
N LYS A 592 -8.92 30.75 5.28
CA LYS A 592 -10.17 30.01 5.20
C LYS A 592 -10.37 29.11 6.40
N PHE A 593 -11.46 29.35 7.13
CA PHE A 593 -11.92 28.42 8.16
C PHE A 593 -12.76 27.33 7.53
N THR A 594 -12.48 26.08 7.88
CA THR A 594 -13.15 24.91 7.31
C THR A 594 -13.58 23.97 8.44
N PHE A 595 -14.81 23.49 8.36
CA PHE A 595 -15.37 22.56 9.35
C PHE A 595 -14.71 21.17 9.21
N LEU A 596 -14.48 20.49 10.32
CA LEU A 596 -13.83 19.18 10.42
C LEU A 596 -12.40 19.19 9.83
N GLN A 597 -12.14 18.31 8.85
CA GLN A 597 -10.86 18.14 8.17
C GLN A 597 -11.10 17.95 6.67
N ASP A 598 -10.26 18.52 5.83
CA ASP A 598 -10.44 18.53 4.39
C ASP A 598 -9.12 18.22 3.66
N SER A 599 -9.21 18.01 2.34
CA SER A 599 -8.03 18.02 1.47
C SER A 599 -7.38 19.40 1.47
N GLU A 600 -6.08 19.40 1.19
CA GLU A 600 -5.33 20.64 1.05
C GLU A 600 -5.85 21.45 -0.13
N ASN A 601 -6.26 22.71 0.15
CA ASN A 601 -6.57 23.65 -0.91
C ASN A 601 -5.34 24.54 -1.13
N PRO A 602 -4.67 24.44 -2.27
CA PRO A 602 -3.45 25.21 -2.55
C PRO A 602 -3.72 26.72 -2.63
N TYR A 603 -4.98 27.15 -2.80
CA TYR A 603 -5.36 28.55 -2.97
C TYR A 603 -5.63 29.29 -1.66
N PHE A 604 -5.73 28.58 -0.52
CA PHE A 604 -6.05 29.19 0.78
C PHE A 604 -5.10 28.72 1.90
N ASN A 605 -4.96 29.57 2.90
CA ASN A 605 -4.41 29.16 4.20
C ASN A 605 -5.56 28.60 5.04
N GLN A 606 -5.63 27.29 5.23
CA GLN A 606 -6.76 26.62 5.89
C GLN A 606 -6.48 26.47 7.39
N ILE A 607 -7.49 26.85 8.20
CA ILE A 607 -7.62 26.50 9.61
C ILE A 607 -8.88 25.65 9.73
N PHE A 608 -8.73 24.46 10.30
CA PHE A 608 -9.85 23.56 10.53
C PHE A 608 -10.37 23.70 11.94
N TYR A 609 -11.69 23.63 12.09
CA TYR A 609 -12.34 23.67 13.40
C TYR A 609 -13.32 22.49 13.53
N THR A 610 -13.34 21.88 14.71
CA THR A 610 -14.19 20.72 15.02
C THR A 610 -14.72 20.89 16.44
N PRO A 611 -16.05 20.95 16.65
CA PRO A 611 -16.60 20.82 17.98
C PRO A 611 -16.15 19.51 18.60
N VAL A 612 -15.74 19.53 19.86
CA VAL A 612 -15.37 18.36 20.65
C VAL A 612 -16.21 18.30 21.90
N LEU A 613 -16.55 17.08 22.29
CA LEU A 613 -17.23 16.80 23.54
C LEU A 613 -16.50 15.63 24.20
N GLU A 614 -15.81 15.92 25.27
CA GLU A 614 -15.07 14.91 26.01
C GLU A 614 -15.72 14.67 27.37
N PHE A 615 -15.40 13.54 27.98
CA PHE A 615 -15.95 13.15 29.26
C PHE A 615 -14.90 12.46 30.11
N ASN A 616 -14.78 12.88 31.37
CA ASN A 616 -14.24 12.08 32.44
C ASN A 616 -15.11 12.32 33.70
N ILE A 617 -15.01 11.44 34.69
CA ILE A 617 -15.91 11.52 35.86
C ILE A 617 -15.68 12.74 36.72
N TYR A 618 -14.51 13.34 36.69
CA TYR A 618 -14.15 14.53 37.50
C TYR A 618 -14.58 15.81 36.82
N ASP A 619 -14.21 16.01 35.53
CA ASP A 619 -14.59 17.16 34.73
C ASP A 619 -16.06 17.16 34.31
N GLY A 620 -16.70 15.94 34.27
CA GLY A 620 -17.99 15.76 33.64
C GLY A 620 -17.89 15.93 32.10
N TRP A 621 -18.98 16.35 31.49
CA TRP A 621 -18.98 16.69 30.06
C TRP A 621 -18.26 18.01 29.82
N THR A 622 -17.30 17.98 28.92
CA THR A 622 -16.48 19.14 28.56
C THR A 622 -16.62 19.47 27.06
N PRO A 623 -17.59 20.33 26.70
CA PRO A 623 -17.66 20.86 25.35
C PRO A 623 -16.45 21.74 25.05
N GLY A 624 -16.02 21.73 23.81
CA GLY A 624 -14.87 22.50 23.36
C GLY A 624 -14.82 22.68 21.86
N MET A 625 -13.75 23.31 21.40
CA MET A 625 -13.49 23.56 19.99
C MET A 625 -12.04 23.17 19.67
N ARG A 626 -11.85 22.18 18.85
CA ARG A 626 -10.53 21.84 18.33
C ARG A 626 -10.22 22.69 17.11
N LEU A 627 -9.06 23.37 17.14
CA LEU A 627 -8.50 24.15 16.06
C LEU A 627 -7.20 23.51 15.58
N HIS A 628 -7.07 23.26 14.29
CA HIS A 628 -5.88 22.63 13.75
C HIS A 628 -5.63 22.99 12.27
N ASN A 629 -4.41 22.73 11.79
CA ASN A 629 -4.04 22.88 10.38
C ASN A 629 -3.84 21.55 9.65
N LYS A 630 -4.21 20.42 10.26
CA LYS A 630 -4.02 19.09 9.71
C LYS A 630 -4.96 18.86 8.54
N THR A 631 -4.40 18.57 7.36
CA THR A 631 -5.16 18.16 6.16
C THR A 631 -5.20 16.65 6.03
N LEU A 632 -5.95 16.12 5.06
CA LEU A 632 -5.96 14.67 4.75
C LEU A 632 -4.56 14.18 4.35
N LEU A 633 -3.81 14.99 3.61
CA LEU A 633 -2.40 14.72 3.35
C LEU A 633 -1.54 15.30 4.49
N LYS A 634 -0.52 14.55 4.90
CA LYS A 634 0.35 14.93 6.00
C LYS A 634 1.12 16.22 5.71
N ARG A 635 1.25 17.08 6.73
CA ARG A 635 2.06 18.30 6.69
C ARG A 635 3.29 18.16 7.58
N PRO A 636 4.42 18.79 7.23
CA PRO A 636 5.61 18.78 8.10
C PRO A 636 5.35 19.49 9.43
N PHE A 637 4.68 20.63 9.40
CA PHE A 637 4.35 21.43 10.59
C PHE A 637 2.86 21.34 10.89
N GLU A 638 2.55 20.85 12.08
CA GLU A 638 1.17 20.69 12.56
C GLU A 638 0.95 21.43 13.87
N ILE A 639 -0.15 22.15 13.92
CA ILE A 639 -0.73 22.79 15.11
C ILE A 639 -2.04 22.09 15.42
N ASP A 640 -2.29 21.81 16.68
CA ASP A 640 -3.52 21.17 17.14
C ASP A 640 -3.81 21.63 18.56
N VAL A 641 -4.85 22.42 18.76
CA VAL A 641 -5.26 22.94 20.07
C VAL A 641 -6.74 22.67 20.28
N SER A 642 -7.10 22.24 21.46
CA SER A 642 -8.45 21.79 21.81
C SER A 642 -8.85 22.39 23.18
N PRO A 643 -9.13 23.70 23.27
CA PRO A 643 -9.70 24.28 24.46
C PRO A 643 -11.10 23.75 24.70
N SER A 644 -11.41 23.40 25.94
CA SER A 644 -12.70 22.90 26.41
C SER A 644 -13.05 23.54 27.76
N TYR A 645 -14.30 23.46 28.16
CA TYR A 645 -14.76 23.98 29.43
C TYR A 645 -15.48 22.90 30.23
N SER A 646 -15.02 22.68 31.46
CA SER A 646 -15.67 21.81 32.44
C SER A 646 -16.78 22.59 33.14
N PHE A 647 -18.05 22.15 32.91
CA PHE A 647 -19.17 22.76 33.65
C PHE A 647 -19.20 22.32 35.11
N ARG A 648 -18.70 21.13 35.43
CA ARG A 648 -18.64 20.59 36.78
C ARG A 648 -17.65 21.39 37.65
N GLU A 649 -16.43 21.54 37.16
CA GLU A 649 -15.33 22.21 37.86
C GLU A 649 -15.25 23.71 37.57
N LYS A 650 -16.14 24.22 36.67
CA LYS A 650 -16.20 25.63 36.24
C LYS A 650 -14.82 26.19 35.79
N ALA A 651 -14.08 25.34 35.10
CA ALA A 651 -12.70 25.63 34.71
C ALA A 651 -12.45 25.35 33.24
N PHE A 652 -11.48 26.08 32.65
CA PHE A 652 -10.96 25.72 31.33
C PHE A 652 -10.04 24.51 31.44
N VAL A 653 -10.26 23.54 30.58
CA VAL A 653 -9.46 22.34 30.41
C VAL A 653 -9.13 22.15 28.91
N GLY A 654 -8.33 21.14 28.58
CA GLY A 654 -8.04 20.86 27.19
C GLY A 654 -6.58 20.53 26.93
N SER A 655 -6.20 20.47 25.67
CA SER A 655 -4.85 20.11 25.26
C SER A 655 -4.39 20.86 24.02
N GLY A 656 -3.07 20.91 23.83
CA GLY A 656 -2.48 21.51 22.65
C GLY A 656 -1.16 20.85 22.26
N SER A 657 -0.82 20.89 20.97
CA SER A 657 0.49 20.46 20.51
C SER A 657 0.93 21.19 19.26
N LEU A 658 2.25 21.42 19.19
CA LEU A 658 2.97 21.86 18.00
C LEU A 658 3.93 20.75 17.63
N SER A 659 3.97 20.37 16.36
CA SER A 659 4.92 19.34 15.90
C SER A 659 5.53 19.70 14.56
N TYR A 660 6.80 19.36 14.39
CA TYR A 660 7.54 19.48 13.14
C TYR A 660 8.21 18.16 12.82
N LEU A 661 7.75 17.53 11.74
CA LEU A 661 8.32 16.28 11.23
C LEU A 661 9.24 16.58 10.06
N LYS A 662 10.49 16.14 10.16
CA LYS A 662 11.48 16.22 9.10
C LYS A 662 11.88 14.81 8.70
N TYR A 663 11.72 14.48 7.41
CA TYR A 663 12.33 13.29 6.84
C TYR A 663 13.79 13.57 6.49
N LEU A 664 14.68 12.65 6.87
CA LEU A 664 16.13 12.78 6.72
C LEU A 664 16.65 11.91 5.57
N SER A 665 16.10 10.71 5.45
CA SER A 665 16.43 9.78 4.37
C SER A 665 15.25 8.83 4.09
N LYS A 666 15.38 7.98 3.07
CA LYS A 666 14.40 6.90 2.80
C LYS A 666 14.59 5.71 3.72
N THR A 667 15.81 5.42 4.13
CA THR A 667 16.20 4.23 4.90
C THR A 667 17.18 4.62 6.00
N GLY A 668 17.50 3.70 6.91
CA GLY A 668 18.31 4.03 8.07
C GLY A 668 17.58 5.00 8.99
N LEU A 669 18.21 6.08 9.42
CA LEU A 669 17.58 7.18 10.17
C LEU A 669 16.69 7.98 9.22
N TYR A 670 15.39 7.64 9.18
CA TYR A 670 14.50 8.20 8.15
C TYR A 670 13.70 9.42 8.60
N PHE A 671 13.54 9.66 9.91
CA PHE A 671 12.92 10.91 10.37
C PHE A 671 13.40 11.38 11.73
N ALA A 672 13.23 12.69 11.94
CA ALA A 672 13.22 13.35 13.24
C ALA A 672 11.88 14.11 13.41
N ASN A 673 11.24 13.94 14.55
CA ASN A 673 10.00 14.63 14.91
C ASN A 673 10.19 15.44 16.20
N TYR A 674 10.08 16.74 16.08
CA TYR A 674 10.12 17.69 17.19
C TYR A 674 8.69 18.01 17.61
N ARG A 675 8.39 17.88 18.90
CA ARG A 675 7.05 18.14 19.40
C ARG A 675 7.08 18.84 20.74
N VAL A 676 6.20 19.80 20.91
CA VAL A 676 5.83 20.36 22.20
C VAL A 676 4.34 20.08 22.40
N SER A 677 3.98 19.50 23.51
CA SER A 677 2.58 19.23 23.86
C SER A 677 2.32 19.55 25.33
N GLY A 678 1.07 19.82 25.62
CA GLY A 678 0.61 20.08 27.00
C GLY A 678 -0.90 20.00 27.07
N GLY A 679 -1.40 19.94 28.28
CA GLY A 679 -2.83 19.91 28.54
C GLY A 679 -3.11 20.05 30.03
N THR A 680 -4.36 20.32 30.36
CA THR A 680 -4.82 20.42 31.75
C THR A 680 -6.16 19.70 31.89
N ARG A 681 -6.32 18.92 32.96
CA ARG A 681 -7.50 18.14 33.28
C ARG A 681 -7.61 17.86 34.77
N HIS A 682 -8.81 17.59 35.24
CA HIS A 682 -9.00 17.04 36.59
C HIS A 682 -8.83 15.50 36.54
N PHE A 683 -8.14 14.97 37.52
CA PHE A 683 -7.84 13.54 37.68
C PHE A 683 -8.30 12.97 39.02
N ASN A 684 -8.78 13.86 39.92
CA ASN A 684 -9.49 13.55 41.16
C ASN A 684 -10.42 14.73 41.50
N VAL A 685 -11.27 14.55 42.51
CA VAL A 685 -12.15 15.64 43.02
C VAL A 685 -11.28 16.82 43.43
N ASN A 686 -11.63 18.02 42.98
CA ASN A 686 -10.88 19.27 43.21
C ASN A 686 -9.36 19.17 42.90
N SER A 687 -8.93 18.14 42.18
CA SER A 687 -7.50 17.96 41.89
C SER A 687 -7.27 17.99 40.40
N ARG A 688 -6.39 18.88 39.97
CA ARG A 688 -6.07 19.16 38.58
C ARG A 688 -4.59 18.93 38.28
N TYR A 689 -4.27 18.48 37.11
CA TYR A 689 -2.92 18.48 36.59
C TYR A 689 -2.80 19.33 35.34
N SER A 690 -1.61 19.86 35.11
CA SER A 690 -1.18 20.51 33.88
C SER A 690 0.14 19.90 33.44
N THR A 691 0.28 19.64 32.14
CA THR A 691 1.51 19.07 31.57
C THR A 691 2.14 20.01 30.57
N PHE A 692 3.47 20.00 30.49
CA PHE A 692 4.24 20.63 29.44
C PHE A 692 5.39 19.70 29.02
N THR A 693 5.34 19.17 27.80
CA THR A 693 6.25 18.11 27.37
C THR A 693 6.89 18.44 26.01
N PRO A 694 8.08 19.07 26.00
CA PRO A 694 8.94 19.08 24.84
C PRO A 694 9.53 17.69 24.59
N SER A 695 9.60 17.28 23.32
CA SER A 695 10.11 15.97 22.93
C SER A 695 10.72 15.97 21.54
N ILE A 696 11.67 15.06 21.35
CA ILE A 696 12.23 14.73 20.04
C ILE A 696 12.22 13.22 19.87
N ARG A 697 11.78 12.76 18.69
CA ARG A 697 11.74 11.35 18.34
C ARG A 697 12.43 11.09 17.03
N PHE A 698 13.35 10.14 17.03
CA PHE A 698 14.04 9.61 15.85
C PHE A 698 13.45 8.25 15.46
N GLY A 699 13.43 7.97 14.16
CA GLY A 699 12.97 6.67 13.66
C GLY A 699 13.91 6.09 12.64
N TRP A 700 14.13 4.77 12.73
CA TRP A 700 14.93 3.98 11.79
C TRP A 700 14.09 2.91 11.14
N ARG A 701 14.37 2.65 9.87
CA ARG A 701 13.79 1.55 9.10
C ARG A 701 14.84 0.91 8.18
N PRO A 702 14.68 -0.41 7.81
CA PRO A 702 15.58 -1.10 6.90
C PRO A 702 15.56 -0.51 5.49
N GLU A 703 16.54 -0.90 4.68
CA GLU A 703 16.58 -0.56 3.24
C GLU A 703 15.40 -1.14 2.49
N ASN A 704 15.04 -2.38 2.75
CA ASN A 704 13.83 -2.98 2.21
C ASN A 704 12.59 -2.38 2.88
N LEU A 705 11.84 -1.55 2.17
CA LEU A 705 10.63 -0.90 2.66
C LEU A 705 9.47 -1.87 2.93
N ILE A 706 9.47 -3.08 2.34
CA ILE A 706 8.49 -4.14 2.63
C ILE A 706 8.66 -4.66 4.06
N SER A 707 9.88 -4.57 4.60
CA SER A 707 10.16 -5.03 5.97
C SER A 707 9.34 -4.25 7.00
N ASN A 708 8.71 -4.98 7.91
CA ASN A 708 7.92 -4.43 9.01
C ASN A 708 8.75 -4.06 10.25
N LYS A 709 10.09 -4.14 10.16
CA LYS A 709 11.00 -3.77 11.26
C LYS A 709 11.12 -2.26 11.39
N ARG A 710 10.98 -1.77 12.62
CA ARG A 710 11.11 -0.33 12.95
C ARG A 710 11.86 -0.18 14.26
N GLN A 711 12.61 0.92 14.38
CA GLN A 711 13.25 1.31 15.64
C GLN A 711 12.94 2.78 15.90
N PHE A 712 12.81 3.13 17.16
CA PHE A 712 12.53 4.50 17.58
C PHE A 712 13.36 4.85 18.81
N LEU A 713 13.85 6.07 18.87
CA LEU A 713 14.47 6.65 20.05
C LEU A 713 13.79 7.98 20.35
N SER A 714 13.27 8.11 21.55
CA SER A 714 12.55 9.31 22.00
C SER A 714 13.21 9.90 23.23
N PHE A 715 13.40 11.20 23.21
CA PHE A 715 13.80 12.00 24.37
C PHE A 715 12.65 12.95 24.68
N ARG A 716 12.25 13.00 25.92
CA ARG A 716 11.21 13.94 26.37
C ARG A 716 11.50 14.46 27.75
N TYR A 717 11.08 15.67 28.02
CA TYR A 717 11.14 16.31 29.35
C TYR A 717 9.71 16.60 29.76
N VAL A 718 9.19 15.81 30.68
CA VAL A 718 7.79 15.87 31.11
C VAL A 718 7.71 16.70 32.35
N ASN A 719 7.10 17.90 32.25
CA ASN A 719 6.84 18.76 33.39
C ASN A 719 5.39 18.62 33.81
N ILE A 720 5.16 18.31 35.07
CA ILE A 720 3.86 18.10 35.67
C ILE A 720 3.68 19.16 36.78
N PHE A 721 2.56 19.86 36.71
CA PHE A 721 2.09 20.79 37.71
C PHE A 721 0.75 20.28 38.21
N ARG A 722 0.62 20.03 39.52
CA ARG A 722 -0.60 19.51 40.13
C ARG A 722 -1.15 20.49 41.15
N ASP A 723 -2.46 20.67 41.07
CA ASP A 723 -3.24 21.42 42.05
C ASP A 723 -4.07 20.37 42.81
N LEU A 724 -3.69 20.07 44.04
CA LEU A 724 -4.24 18.99 44.85
C LEU A 724 -5.20 19.48 45.89
N ASP A 725 -6.30 18.75 46.13
CA ASP A 725 -7.19 19.06 47.29
C ASP A 725 -6.51 18.63 48.59
N GLU A 726 -6.23 19.59 49.46
CA GLU A 726 -5.59 19.36 50.77
C GLU A 726 -6.42 18.48 51.72
N ASN A 727 -7.73 18.36 51.49
CA ASN A 727 -8.64 17.61 52.30
C ASN A 727 -8.80 16.15 51.90
N LEU A 728 -8.20 15.75 50.77
CA LEU A 728 -8.25 14.36 50.26
C LEU A 728 -6.90 13.67 50.52
N PRO A 729 -6.79 12.88 51.59
CA PRO A 729 -5.59 12.06 51.82
C PRO A 729 -5.57 10.92 50.79
N ASP A 730 -4.92 11.14 49.70
CA ASP A 730 -4.64 10.09 48.74
C ASP A 730 -3.26 9.51 48.97
N LEU A 731 -3.20 8.30 49.50
CA LEU A 731 -1.94 7.57 49.83
C LEU A 731 -1.10 7.32 48.57
N ARG A 732 -1.67 7.49 47.37
CA ARG A 732 -1.00 7.30 46.09
C ARG A 732 -0.45 8.61 45.52
N ASN A 733 -0.88 9.76 46.02
CA ASN A 733 -0.35 11.06 45.58
C ASN A 733 0.83 11.48 46.47
N ASP A 734 1.95 11.81 45.85
CA ASP A 734 3.03 12.49 46.54
C ASP A 734 2.63 13.96 46.74
N SER A 735 1.84 14.24 47.81
CA SER A 735 1.33 15.55 48.14
C SER A 735 2.43 16.53 48.60
N GLU A 736 3.56 16.00 49.08
CA GLU A 736 4.72 16.81 49.46
C GLU A 736 5.42 17.43 48.23
N ASN A 737 5.20 16.88 47.04
CA ASN A 737 5.77 17.34 45.76
C ASN A 737 4.72 17.35 44.66
N PRO A 738 3.80 18.32 44.68
CA PRO A 738 2.77 18.41 43.67
C PRO A 738 3.38 18.62 42.27
N ASP A 739 4.45 19.40 42.20
CA ASP A 739 5.15 19.72 40.96
C ASP A 739 6.42 18.90 40.81
N TYR A 740 6.63 18.32 39.65
CA TYR A 740 7.84 17.56 39.33
C TYR A 740 8.10 17.50 37.82
N SER A 741 9.36 17.18 37.49
CA SER A 741 9.80 17.01 36.13
C SER A 741 10.52 15.66 35.98
N VAL A 742 10.29 14.98 34.86
CA VAL A 742 10.91 13.71 34.51
C VAL A 742 11.57 13.81 33.15
N PHE A 743 12.89 13.62 33.13
CA PHE A 743 13.60 13.38 31.89
C PHE A 743 13.45 11.90 31.54
N ASN A 744 12.88 11.62 30.36
CA ASN A 744 12.60 10.26 29.92
C ASN A 744 13.25 9.96 28.57
N VAL A 745 13.98 8.85 28.49
CA VAL A 745 14.57 8.32 27.26
C VAL A 745 13.96 6.95 27.00
N ARG A 746 13.40 6.78 25.82
CA ARG A 746 12.73 5.53 25.44
C ARG A 746 13.24 5.03 24.09
N TYR A 747 13.74 3.80 24.07
CA TYR A 747 14.11 3.09 22.85
C TYR A 747 13.13 1.95 22.61
N ALA A 748 12.61 1.86 21.39
CA ALA A 748 11.73 0.77 20.96
C ALA A 748 12.23 0.14 19.67
N LYS A 749 12.24 -1.21 19.63
CA LYS A 749 12.51 -2.00 18.44
C LYS A 749 11.36 -2.96 18.21
N VAL A 750 10.73 -2.89 17.06
CA VAL A 750 9.53 -3.67 16.73
C VAL A 750 9.76 -4.43 15.42
N ASP A 751 9.43 -5.71 15.42
CA ASP A 751 9.26 -6.54 14.21
C ASP A 751 7.79 -6.97 14.14
N ASN A 752 7.01 -6.24 13.35
CA ASN A 752 5.57 -6.45 13.25
C ASN A 752 5.23 -7.41 12.11
N ASN A 753 5.34 -8.71 12.37
CA ASN A 753 4.99 -9.77 11.42
C ASN A 753 3.79 -10.57 11.97
N ILE A 754 2.92 -11.05 11.07
CA ILE A 754 1.70 -11.75 11.47
C ILE A 754 1.98 -13.15 12.07
N LEU A 755 3.08 -13.78 11.67
CA LEU A 755 3.46 -15.12 12.17
C LEU A 755 4.26 -15.03 13.45
N ASN A 756 5.20 -14.08 13.49
CA ASN A 756 6.09 -13.86 14.64
C ASN A 756 6.21 -12.36 14.88
N TYR A 757 5.52 -11.86 15.87
CA TYR A 757 5.67 -10.47 16.33
C TYR A 757 6.70 -10.43 17.47
N SER A 758 7.56 -9.42 17.48
CA SER A 758 8.40 -9.12 18.63
C SER A 758 8.57 -7.61 18.83
N SER A 759 8.63 -7.20 20.08
CA SER A 759 8.87 -5.82 20.48
C SER A 759 9.81 -5.78 21.67
N LEU A 760 10.81 -4.91 21.64
CA LEU A 760 11.68 -4.58 22.78
C LEU A 760 11.50 -3.10 23.08
N LEU A 761 11.17 -2.78 24.31
CA LEU A 761 11.09 -1.42 24.83
C LEU A 761 12.08 -1.27 25.99
N LEU A 762 12.97 -0.30 25.90
CA LEU A 762 13.83 0.13 26.99
C LEU A 762 13.44 1.52 27.41
N ASP A 763 13.25 1.74 28.72
CA ASP A 763 12.82 3.02 29.27
C ASP A 763 13.77 3.46 30.40
N PHE A 764 14.25 4.69 30.33
CA PHE A 764 15.03 5.33 31.36
C PHE A 764 14.32 6.60 31.82
N GLN A 765 14.21 6.77 33.13
CA GLN A 765 13.58 7.95 33.73
C GLN A 765 14.45 8.51 34.82
N GLN A 766 14.63 9.84 34.80
CA GLN A 766 15.38 10.61 35.79
C GLN A 766 14.54 11.77 36.30
N ALA A 767 14.32 11.82 37.59
CA ALA A 767 13.68 12.92 38.31
C ALA A 767 14.54 13.38 39.47
N SER A 768 14.15 14.45 40.14
CA SER A 768 14.88 14.95 41.34
C SER A 768 14.99 13.91 42.45
N LYS A 769 13.92 13.12 42.66
CA LYS A 769 13.84 12.10 43.75
C LYS A 769 14.12 10.69 43.32
N PHE A 770 14.05 10.34 42.02
CA PHE A 770 14.29 8.98 41.59
C PHE A 770 15.05 8.90 40.28
N THR A 771 15.65 7.73 40.04
CA THR A 771 16.18 7.30 38.76
C THR A 771 15.78 5.84 38.58
N LYS A 772 15.07 5.51 37.53
CA LYS A 772 14.67 4.14 37.23
C LYS A 772 14.88 3.73 35.77
N ILE A 773 15.12 2.44 35.58
CA ILE A 773 15.24 1.81 34.27
C ILE A 773 14.26 0.66 34.19
N SER A 774 13.73 0.42 32.97
CA SER A 774 12.97 -0.80 32.71
C SER A 774 13.19 -1.32 31.30
N ALA A 775 12.95 -2.62 31.15
CA ALA A 775 12.95 -3.31 29.88
C ALA A 775 11.67 -4.14 29.73
N GLU A 776 11.08 -4.09 28.59
CA GLU A 776 9.91 -4.88 28.24
C GLU A 776 10.17 -5.61 26.92
N TYR A 777 9.87 -6.89 26.88
CA TYR A 777 9.97 -7.71 25.66
C TYR A 777 8.65 -8.42 25.43
N GLU A 778 8.06 -8.20 24.26
CA GLU A 778 6.86 -8.91 23.82
C GLU A 778 7.19 -9.85 22.69
N TYR A 779 6.57 -11.02 22.71
CA TYR A 779 6.64 -12.02 21.65
C TYR A 779 5.28 -12.64 21.42
N ARG A 780 4.87 -12.74 20.14
CA ARG A 780 3.64 -13.41 19.72
C ARG A 780 3.97 -14.36 18.57
N LYS A 781 3.44 -15.58 18.66
CA LYS A 781 3.62 -16.61 17.61
C LYS A 781 2.28 -17.18 17.19
N LEU A 782 2.01 -17.16 15.89
CA LEU A 782 0.88 -17.85 15.27
C LEU A 782 1.33 -19.22 14.79
N PHE A 783 0.70 -20.27 15.29
CA PHE A 783 0.95 -21.66 14.90
C PHE A 783 0.09 -22.07 13.68
N ASP A 784 0.46 -23.17 13.03
CA ASP A 784 -0.23 -23.71 11.85
C ASP A 784 -1.70 -24.09 12.12
N ASN A 785 -2.02 -24.47 13.35
CA ASN A 785 -3.37 -24.77 13.80
C ASN A 785 -4.21 -23.53 14.16
N ASN A 786 -3.75 -22.33 13.73
CA ASN A 786 -4.38 -21.05 14.02
C ASN A 786 -4.45 -20.68 15.51
N ARG A 787 -3.66 -21.33 16.37
CA ARG A 787 -3.49 -20.93 17.77
C ARG A 787 -2.39 -19.91 17.88
N GLN A 788 -2.56 -18.96 18.81
CA GLN A 788 -1.59 -17.91 19.09
C GLN A 788 -1.09 -18.05 20.53
N PHE A 789 0.22 -17.92 20.68
CA PHE A 789 0.88 -17.78 21.98
C PHE A 789 1.41 -16.37 22.11
N ASN A 790 1.14 -15.73 23.23
CA ASN A 790 1.64 -14.40 23.58
C ASN A 790 2.48 -14.51 24.85
N LEU A 791 3.61 -13.80 24.88
CA LEU A 791 4.49 -13.68 26.03
C LEU A 791 4.94 -12.23 26.17
N ARG A 792 4.86 -11.67 27.35
CA ARG A 792 5.40 -10.39 27.72
C ARG A 792 6.29 -10.55 28.95
N LEU A 793 7.54 -10.13 28.85
CA LEU A 793 8.52 -10.10 29.95
C LEU A 793 8.76 -8.63 30.29
N TYR A 794 8.75 -8.33 31.57
CA TYR A 794 9.06 -7.00 32.06
C TYR A 794 10.05 -7.06 33.22
N ALA A 795 11.04 -6.19 33.21
CA ALA A 795 12.00 -6.00 34.28
C ALA A 795 12.18 -4.51 34.58
N GLY A 796 12.06 -4.13 35.82
CA GLY A 796 12.24 -2.74 36.25
C GLY A 796 13.09 -2.64 37.51
N LYS A 797 13.93 -1.58 37.61
CA LYS A 797 14.76 -1.34 38.80
C LYS A 797 14.92 0.16 39.06
N PHE A 798 14.78 0.54 40.30
CA PHE A 798 15.23 1.82 40.79
C PHE A 798 16.75 1.82 41.00
N LEU A 799 17.45 2.68 40.30
CA LEU A 799 18.88 2.95 40.55
C LEU A 799 19.07 3.90 41.75
N ARG A 800 18.12 4.80 41.91
CA ARG A 800 18.01 5.74 43.03
C ARG A 800 16.52 5.94 43.31
N ASN A 801 16.14 5.84 44.56
CA ASN A 801 14.78 6.13 45.00
C ASN A 801 14.81 6.86 46.38
N LYS A 802 14.43 8.13 46.38
CA LYS A 802 14.27 8.99 47.57
C LYS A 802 12.81 9.44 47.76
N THR A 803 11.88 8.71 47.17
CA THR A 803 10.44 9.00 47.28
C THR A 803 9.91 8.40 48.59
N ASN A 804 8.90 9.02 49.14
CA ASN A 804 8.25 8.61 50.40
C ASN A 804 6.89 7.92 50.13
N SER A 805 6.43 7.92 48.85
CA SER A 805 5.17 7.33 48.42
C SER A 805 5.36 6.33 47.30
N ASP A 806 4.33 5.51 47.02
CA ASP A 806 4.32 4.58 45.89
C ASP A 806 3.87 5.25 44.56
N PHE A 807 3.63 6.55 44.53
CA PHE A 807 3.18 7.27 43.33
C PHE A 807 4.11 7.12 42.13
N PHE A 808 5.42 7.06 42.35
CA PHE A 808 6.43 6.83 41.32
C PHE A 808 6.91 5.38 41.20
N SER A 809 6.39 4.48 42.05
CA SER A 809 6.79 3.07 42.08
C SER A 809 6.34 2.32 40.82
N PHE A 810 6.96 1.16 40.54
CA PHE A 810 6.44 0.25 39.52
C PHE A 810 5.14 -0.36 40.01
N ALA A 811 4.12 -0.29 39.19
CA ALA A 811 2.82 -0.86 39.49
C ALA A 811 2.74 -2.31 38.96
N LEU A 812 2.03 -3.19 39.68
CA LEU A 812 1.83 -4.56 39.28
C LEU A 812 0.47 -4.74 38.59
N ASP A 813 -0.61 -4.31 39.25
CA ASP A 813 -1.97 -4.52 38.76
C ASP A 813 -2.61 -3.28 38.09
N ARG A 814 -2.07 -2.10 38.36
CA ARG A 814 -2.63 -0.85 37.84
C ARG A 814 -1.57 0.27 37.90
N PRO A 815 -1.24 0.92 36.78
CA PRO A 815 -0.26 2.01 36.77
C PRO A 815 -0.81 3.26 37.51
N THR A 816 0.09 4.01 38.14
CA THR A 816 -0.23 5.28 38.80
C THR A 816 -0.39 6.45 37.81
N ASP A 817 0.09 6.31 36.58
CA ASP A 817 0.05 7.33 35.51
C ASP A 817 0.65 8.68 35.91
N TYR A 818 1.74 8.67 36.69
CA TYR A 818 2.40 9.92 37.12
C TYR A 818 2.99 10.76 35.98
N LEU A 819 3.10 10.22 34.77
CA LEU A 819 3.46 11.00 33.57
C LEU A 819 2.22 11.53 32.82
N PHE A 820 1.03 11.16 33.23
CA PHE A 820 -0.24 11.48 32.59
C PHE A 820 -0.24 11.13 31.09
N ASP A 821 0.34 9.97 30.77
CA ASP A 821 0.49 9.48 29.41
C ASP A 821 -0.69 8.61 28.92
N TYR A 822 -1.44 8.02 29.85
CA TYR A 822 -2.46 7.03 29.52
C TYR A 822 -3.83 7.68 29.22
N GLY A 823 -4.45 7.19 28.16
CA GLY A 823 -5.82 7.61 27.78
C GLY A 823 -6.88 6.73 28.43
N TYR A 824 -7.27 7.04 29.65
CA TYR A 824 -8.37 6.35 30.32
C TYR A 824 -9.73 6.74 29.76
N LEU A 825 -10.59 5.74 29.51
CA LEU A 825 -12.00 5.98 29.22
C LEU A 825 -12.71 6.42 30.51
N GLY A 826 -13.27 7.61 30.51
CA GLY A 826 -13.98 8.16 31.69
C GLY A 826 -13.16 8.45 32.92
N ARG A 827 -11.95 7.93 32.99
CA ARG A 827 -10.93 8.06 34.05
C ARG A 827 -11.48 7.93 35.47
N SER A 828 -11.45 6.74 36.03
CA SER A 828 -11.60 6.49 37.46
C SER A 828 -10.64 5.38 37.85
N GLU A 829 -9.79 5.63 38.84
CA GLU A 829 -8.83 4.66 39.33
C GLU A 829 -9.39 3.83 40.51
N ASP A 830 -10.41 4.31 41.21
CA ASP A 830 -10.79 3.77 42.52
C ASP A 830 -12.13 3.06 42.57
N SER A 831 -13.12 3.46 41.79
CA SER A 831 -14.48 2.92 41.92
C SER A 831 -15.27 2.91 40.60
N GLY A 832 -16.28 2.08 40.55
CA GLY A 832 -17.21 1.96 39.46
C GLY A 832 -16.60 1.29 38.21
N LEU A 833 -17.39 1.23 37.14
CA LEU A 833 -17.00 0.53 35.88
C LEU A 833 -15.71 1.04 35.28
N TYR A 834 -15.46 2.34 35.35
CA TYR A 834 -14.24 2.91 34.76
C TYR A 834 -12.96 2.47 35.48
N SER A 835 -13.02 2.12 36.77
CA SER A 835 -11.88 1.57 37.53
C SER A 835 -11.48 0.15 37.09
N GLN A 836 -12.35 -0.56 36.39
CA GLN A 836 -12.10 -1.88 35.84
C GLN A 836 -11.29 -1.83 34.53
N GLN A 837 -11.09 -0.65 33.96
CA GLN A 837 -10.25 -0.49 32.78
C GLN A 837 -8.81 -0.91 33.08
N LEU A 838 -8.27 -1.82 32.26
CA LEU A 838 -6.89 -2.27 32.37
C LEU A 838 -6.02 -1.56 31.34
N ILE A 839 -4.89 -1.07 31.79
CA ILE A 839 -3.77 -0.69 30.94
C ILE A 839 -2.62 -1.61 31.30
N ILE A 840 -2.23 -2.45 30.35
CA ILE A 840 -1.09 -3.35 30.52
C ILE A 840 0.19 -2.51 30.46
N ALA A 841 0.71 -2.23 31.64
CA ALA A 841 1.97 -1.50 31.80
C ALA A 841 2.72 -2.10 32.99
N GLU A 842 4.02 -1.98 33.01
CA GLU A 842 4.88 -2.47 34.09
C GLU A 842 4.60 -3.93 34.46
N GLY A 843 4.08 -4.28 35.64
CA GLY A 843 3.80 -5.64 36.04
C GLY A 843 2.72 -6.35 35.23
N GLY A 844 1.65 -5.65 34.87
CA GLY A 844 0.60 -6.15 33.96
C GLY A 844 -0.29 -7.26 34.48
N PHE A 845 -0.43 -7.39 35.81
CA PHE A 845 -1.35 -8.35 36.46
C PHE A 845 -2.82 -7.95 36.24
N LYS A 846 -3.68 -8.93 36.12
CA LYS A 846 -5.12 -8.73 35.87
C LYS A 846 -5.95 -8.82 37.14
N SER A 847 -5.47 -9.55 38.15
CA SER A 847 -6.08 -9.60 39.51
C SER A 847 -5.55 -8.46 40.38
N PHE A 848 -6.37 -8.01 41.34
CA PHE A 848 -5.92 -7.07 42.37
C PHE A 848 -5.01 -7.81 43.36
N LEU A 849 -3.88 -7.21 43.63
CA LEU A 849 -2.88 -7.79 44.56
C LEU A 849 -2.99 -7.17 45.94
N ASP A 850 -2.35 -7.82 46.95
CA ASP A 850 -2.22 -7.31 48.34
C ASP A 850 -1.57 -5.92 48.30
N GLU A 851 -2.10 -4.98 49.06
CA GLU A 851 -1.61 -3.57 49.11
C GLU A 851 -0.11 -3.43 49.27
N ARG A 852 0.52 -4.32 50.06
CA ARG A 852 1.96 -4.27 50.32
C ARG A 852 2.81 -4.64 49.11
N TYR A 853 2.24 -5.31 48.11
CA TYR A 853 2.94 -5.82 46.94
C TYR A 853 2.31 -5.34 45.63
N ARG A 854 1.36 -4.43 45.74
CA ARG A 854 0.72 -3.78 44.58
C ARG A 854 1.66 -2.87 43.81
N PHE A 855 2.67 -2.36 44.50
CA PHE A 855 3.72 -1.51 43.95
C PHE A 855 5.09 -2.04 44.31
N SER A 856 6.10 -1.74 43.50
CA SER A 856 7.49 -2.03 43.77
C SER A 856 8.33 -0.74 43.74
N ASN A 857 8.97 -0.44 44.87
CA ASN A 857 9.83 0.72 45.02
C ASN A 857 11.33 0.38 44.99
N ASP A 858 11.72 -0.85 44.70
CA ASP A 858 13.10 -1.29 44.47
C ASP A 858 13.25 -1.96 43.07
N TRP A 859 12.76 -3.18 42.87
CA TRP A 859 12.78 -3.84 41.56
C TRP A 859 11.60 -4.79 41.38
N ILE A 860 11.31 -5.05 40.10
CA ILE A 860 10.22 -5.92 39.64
C ILE A 860 10.68 -6.75 38.45
N LEU A 861 10.27 -8.02 38.41
CA LEU A 861 10.44 -8.91 37.28
C LEU A 861 9.16 -9.70 37.07
N THR A 862 8.55 -9.59 35.89
CA THR A 862 7.28 -10.26 35.58
C THR A 862 7.29 -10.92 34.21
N ALA A 863 6.49 -11.99 34.12
CA ALA A 863 6.18 -12.67 32.87
C ALA A 863 4.64 -12.81 32.77
N ASN A 864 4.08 -12.28 31.71
CA ASN A 864 2.67 -12.40 31.38
C ASN A 864 2.55 -13.26 30.12
N SER A 865 1.70 -14.27 30.14
CA SER A 865 1.50 -15.16 29.01
C SER A 865 0.03 -15.42 28.72
N SER A 866 -0.28 -15.68 27.46
CA SER A 866 -1.59 -16.20 27.09
C SER A 866 -1.49 -17.16 25.92
N VAL A 867 -2.43 -18.09 25.85
CA VAL A 867 -2.55 -19.06 24.76
C VAL A 867 -4.00 -19.15 24.30
N ASN A 868 -4.21 -19.08 23.02
CA ASN A 868 -5.53 -19.21 22.41
C ASN A 868 -6.02 -20.67 22.52
N LEU A 869 -7.22 -20.86 23.10
CA LEU A 869 -7.90 -22.15 23.18
C LEU A 869 -8.86 -22.37 22.02
N TRP A 870 -9.68 -21.38 21.76
CA TRP A 870 -10.73 -21.49 20.75
C TRP A 870 -11.18 -20.09 20.28
N ARG A 871 -11.09 -19.83 18.98
CA ARG A 871 -11.42 -18.54 18.35
C ARG A 871 -10.78 -17.35 19.10
N TRP A 872 -11.57 -16.61 19.87
CA TRP A 872 -11.19 -15.42 20.63
C TRP A 872 -11.07 -15.65 22.14
N ILE A 873 -11.18 -16.93 22.60
CA ILE A 873 -11.03 -17.33 24.01
C ILE A 873 -9.58 -17.78 24.22
N GLU A 874 -8.90 -17.15 25.19
CA GLU A 874 -7.53 -17.46 25.60
C GLU A 874 -7.48 -17.77 27.10
N LEU A 875 -6.57 -18.64 27.51
CA LEU A 875 -6.13 -18.72 28.89
C LEU A 875 -4.95 -17.78 29.08
N TYR A 876 -4.90 -17.08 30.18
CA TYR A 876 -3.73 -16.30 30.56
C TYR A 876 -3.20 -16.73 31.92
N GLY A 877 -1.91 -16.46 32.13
CA GLY A 877 -1.25 -16.64 33.42
C GLY A 877 -0.07 -15.67 33.53
N ASP A 878 -0.01 -15.02 34.70
CA ASP A 878 1.01 -14.04 35.04
C ASP A 878 1.78 -14.50 36.27
N ILE A 879 3.08 -14.29 36.27
CA ILE A 879 3.96 -14.59 37.40
C ILE A 879 5.00 -13.50 37.56
N GLY A 880 5.37 -13.15 38.78
CA GLY A 880 6.36 -12.13 38.99
C GLY A 880 7.02 -12.20 40.36
N LEU A 881 8.18 -11.60 40.43
CA LEU A 881 8.92 -11.31 41.67
C LEU A 881 8.93 -9.81 41.89
N VAL A 882 8.54 -9.41 43.08
CA VAL A 882 8.50 -8.00 43.50
C VAL A 882 9.34 -7.78 44.75
N LYS A 883 10.05 -6.69 44.78
CA LYS A 883 10.90 -6.30 45.89
C LYS A 883 10.64 -4.85 46.30
N ASN A 884 10.26 -4.66 47.54
CA ASN A 884 10.19 -3.35 48.19
C ASN A 884 11.33 -3.17 49.18
N ARG A 885 11.74 -1.94 49.39
CA ARG A 885 12.78 -1.59 50.38
C ARG A 885 12.37 -2.04 51.78
N GLY A 886 13.25 -2.66 52.52
CA GLY A 886 12.97 -3.16 53.85
C GLY A 886 12.15 -4.45 53.92
N LEU A 887 11.54 -4.93 52.81
CA LEU A 887 10.77 -6.17 52.78
C LEU A 887 11.53 -7.29 52.10
N LYS A 888 11.18 -8.54 52.35
CA LYS A 888 11.63 -9.69 51.59
C LYS A 888 10.94 -9.70 50.20
N GLN A 889 11.63 -10.27 49.21
CA GLN A 889 11.02 -10.45 47.88
C GLN A 889 9.78 -11.36 47.98
N LYS A 890 8.75 -11.08 47.15
CA LYS A 890 7.51 -11.82 47.10
C LYS A 890 7.26 -12.34 45.70
N LEU A 891 6.85 -13.61 45.61
CA LEU A 891 6.30 -14.18 44.40
C LEU A 891 4.82 -13.82 44.32
N VAL A 892 4.43 -13.26 43.19
CA VAL A 892 3.06 -12.89 42.85
C VAL A 892 2.62 -13.62 41.59
N TYR A 893 1.37 -14.02 41.50
CA TYR A 893 0.83 -14.71 40.35
C TYR A 893 -0.67 -14.48 40.23
N ASP A 894 -1.18 -14.56 39.01
CA ASP A 894 -2.61 -14.66 38.71
C ASP A 894 -2.84 -15.47 37.40
N SER A 895 -4.08 -15.88 37.21
CA SER A 895 -4.49 -16.58 36.00
C SER A 895 -6.00 -16.45 35.78
N GLY A 896 -6.43 -16.65 34.54
CA GLY A 896 -7.83 -16.54 34.18
C GLY A 896 -8.11 -16.75 32.70
N VAL A 897 -9.29 -16.34 32.31
CA VAL A 897 -9.75 -16.35 30.90
C VAL A 897 -9.71 -14.95 30.33
N ARG A 898 -9.18 -14.84 29.14
CA ARG A 898 -9.18 -13.63 28.33
C ARG A 898 -10.08 -13.82 27.13
N LEU A 899 -10.99 -12.88 26.90
CA LEU A 899 -11.72 -12.76 25.65
C LEU A 899 -11.02 -11.73 24.78
N ASN A 900 -10.31 -12.20 23.77
CA ASN A 900 -9.48 -11.39 22.89
C ASN A 900 -10.20 -11.15 21.56
N LEU A 901 -11.08 -10.14 21.50
CA LEU A 901 -11.80 -9.79 20.28
C LEU A 901 -10.90 -9.14 19.24
N VAL A 902 -10.09 -8.18 19.67
CA VAL A 902 -9.04 -7.55 18.89
C VAL A 902 -7.87 -7.24 19.83
N THR A 903 -6.77 -7.96 19.67
CA THR A 903 -5.59 -7.88 20.55
C THR A 903 -5.14 -6.42 20.74
N ASP A 904 -4.94 -6.02 22.01
CA ASP A 904 -4.55 -4.67 22.49
C ASP A 904 -5.60 -3.57 22.28
N TYR A 905 -6.81 -3.91 21.79
CA TYR A 905 -7.85 -2.92 21.49
C TYR A 905 -9.19 -3.21 22.15
N PHE A 906 -9.67 -4.47 22.11
CA PHE A 906 -10.91 -4.88 22.70
C PHE A 906 -10.73 -6.24 23.36
N GLU A 907 -10.54 -6.22 24.64
CA GLU A 907 -10.25 -7.40 25.45
C GLU A 907 -11.02 -7.36 26.78
N LEU A 908 -11.39 -8.54 27.26
CA LEU A 908 -12.04 -8.73 28.56
C LEU A 908 -11.28 -9.81 29.33
N TYR A 909 -10.96 -9.54 30.58
CA TYR A 909 -10.23 -10.43 31.46
C TYR A 909 -11.12 -10.86 32.62
N LEU A 910 -11.22 -12.18 32.83
CA LEU A 910 -11.97 -12.85 33.87
C LEU A 910 -10.96 -13.57 34.78
N PRO A 911 -10.50 -12.96 35.88
CA PRO A 911 -9.56 -13.59 36.81
C PRO A 911 -10.19 -14.83 37.45
N LEU A 912 -9.43 -15.92 37.52
CA LEU A 912 -9.87 -17.16 38.11
C LEU A 912 -9.13 -17.44 39.41
N TYR A 913 -7.80 -17.39 39.42
CA TYR A 913 -6.98 -17.78 40.57
C TYR A 913 -5.76 -16.84 40.66
N SER A 914 -5.48 -16.39 41.89
CA SER A 914 -4.38 -15.46 42.18
C SER A 914 -3.75 -15.75 43.56
N ASN A 915 -2.84 -14.88 43.99
CA ASN A 915 -2.35 -14.91 45.39
C ASN A 915 -3.48 -14.82 46.43
N ASN A 916 -4.66 -14.33 46.05
CA ASN A 916 -5.83 -14.23 46.93
C ASN A 916 -6.69 -15.51 46.93
N GLY A 917 -6.27 -16.58 46.22
CA GLY A 917 -7.00 -17.82 46.04
C GLY A 917 -7.97 -17.75 44.83
N TRP A 918 -9.07 -18.44 44.90
CA TRP A 918 -10.07 -18.47 43.86
C TRP A 918 -10.84 -17.13 43.80
N GLU A 919 -10.64 -16.37 42.75
CA GLU A 919 -11.21 -15.02 42.56
C GLU A 919 -12.74 -15.09 42.35
N ILE A 920 -13.24 -16.13 41.70
CA ILE A 920 -14.68 -16.32 41.44
C ILE A 920 -15.46 -16.50 42.76
N SER A 921 -14.87 -17.12 43.76
CA SER A 921 -15.52 -17.36 45.07
C SER A 921 -15.50 -16.17 46.02
N GLN A 922 -14.81 -15.09 45.63
CA GLN A 922 -14.69 -13.89 46.45
C GLN A 922 -15.87 -12.93 46.21
N PRO A 923 -16.22 -12.11 47.26
CA PRO A 923 -17.25 -11.08 47.10
C PRO A 923 -16.96 -10.12 45.94
N SER A 924 -18.00 -9.58 45.35
CA SER A 924 -17.96 -8.57 44.29
C SER A 924 -17.12 -8.98 43.08
N TYR A 925 -17.17 -10.26 42.67
CA TYR A 925 -16.38 -10.72 41.52
C TYR A 925 -16.59 -9.88 40.26
N GLY A 926 -17.81 -9.33 40.05
CA GLY A 926 -18.10 -8.44 38.91
C GLY A 926 -17.18 -7.21 38.84
N GLU A 927 -16.72 -6.70 39.97
CA GLU A 927 -15.80 -5.56 40.06
C GLU A 927 -14.36 -5.95 39.75
N LYS A 928 -14.03 -7.26 39.81
CA LYS A 928 -12.71 -7.81 39.50
C LYS A 928 -12.50 -8.08 38.01
N ILE A 929 -13.54 -8.07 37.22
CA ILE A 929 -13.48 -8.21 35.78
C ILE A 929 -12.80 -6.97 35.20
N ARG A 930 -11.81 -7.17 34.36
CA ARG A 930 -11.02 -6.09 33.76
C ARG A 930 -11.23 -6.03 32.25
N PHE A 931 -11.16 -4.84 31.67
CA PHE A 931 -11.30 -4.68 30.22
C PHE A 931 -10.28 -3.72 29.64
N ILE A 932 -9.91 -3.95 28.38
CA ILE A 932 -9.18 -3.01 27.52
C ILE A 932 -10.13 -2.54 26.44
N VAL A 933 -10.30 -1.23 26.30
CA VAL A 933 -11.07 -0.60 25.23
C VAL A 933 -10.31 0.59 24.67
N THR A 934 -10.11 0.60 23.35
CA THR A 934 -9.57 1.78 22.66
C THR A 934 -10.65 2.47 21.85
N VAL A 935 -10.75 3.79 21.99
CA VAL A 935 -11.67 4.64 21.22
C VAL A 935 -10.93 5.59 20.25
N ASP A 936 -9.60 5.47 20.17
CA ASP A 936 -8.81 6.30 19.26
C ASP A 936 -8.99 5.84 17.80
N ILE A 937 -9.67 6.68 17.02
CA ILE A 937 -10.00 6.40 15.61
C ILE A 937 -8.74 6.19 14.75
N LYS A 938 -7.63 6.86 15.05
CA LYS A 938 -6.39 6.69 14.28
C LYS A 938 -5.81 5.32 14.52
N THR A 939 -5.81 4.87 15.75
CA THR A 939 -5.34 3.53 16.13
C THR A 939 -6.23 2.46 15.49
N LEU A 940 -7.55 2.63 15.53
CA LEU A 940 -8.50 1.72 14.89
C LEU A 940 -8.32 1.67 13.36
N THR A 941 -8.17 2.82 12.71
CA THR A 941 -7.93 2.85 11.25
C THR A 941 -6.57 2.24 10.87
N GLY A 942 -5.58 2.29 11.74
CA GLY A 942 -4.30 1.61 11.57
C GLY A 942 -4.42 0.11 11.34
N LEU A 943 -5.41 -0.55 11.96
CA LEU A 943 -5.68 -1.98 11.76
C LEU A 943 -6.04 -2.31 10.30
N PHE A 944 -6.71 -1.41 9.61
CA PHE A 944 -7.13 -1.59 8.22
C PHE A 944 -6.05 -1.20 7.22
N THR A 945 -5.19 -0.25 7.57
CA THR A 945 -4.17 0.29 6.67
C THR A 945 -2.84 -0.46 6.72
N ARG A 946 -2.56 -1.24 7.76
CA ARG A 946 -1.28 -1.99 7.93
C ARG A 946 -0.93 -2.96 6.79
N LYS A 947 -1.91 -3.38 5.98
CA LYS A 947 -1.69 -4.24 4.81
C LYS A 947 -1.08 -3.49 3.62
N TRP A 948 -1.07 -2.18 3.65
CA TRP A 948 -0.67 -1.33 2.54
C TRP A 948 0.71 -0.68 2.74
N PHE A 949 1.12 -0.49 4.01
CA PHE A 949 2.31 0.28 4.38
C PHE A 949 3.29 -0.49 5.25
#